data_b933b2c7f3a3331975eed262dd196a19
#
_entry.id   b933b2c7f3a3331975eed262dd196a19
#
_cell.length_a   1.000
_cell.length_b   1.000
_cell.length_c   1.000
_cell.angle_alpha   90.00
_cell.angle_beta   90.00
_cell.angle_gamma   90.00
#
_symmetry.space_group_name_H-M   'P 1'
#
loop_
_entity.id
_entity.type
_entity.pdbx_description
1 polymer ?
#
loop_
_entity_poly.entity_id
_entity_poly.type
_entity_poly.pdbx_seq_one_letter_code
_entity_poly.pdbx_strand_id
1 'polypeptide(L)'
;MDSAMTAPDTAQRRIKAIHSHLITAAAHDDSPPQLRHNPTAGEFFSEQGYSVVLPEKLQTGKWNVYRSARTPLKLVSRFPDHPEIGTLHDNFARSVETFRDYKYLGTRIRVDGTVGDYKWMTFGEAGTARTEIGSGLIYHGIPKGSTIGIYFINRPEWMIVDHACSAYSYISVPLYDTLGPDAVKYIVNHAVVHAIFCVPQTLNMLLSFLSEIPSARLIVVVGGIDDQMPSLPSSTGVQVVTYSKLLSQGRSSLQPFHPPKPEDIATICYTSGTTGTPKGVVLTHGNFIASVAGISLSTSYSTSDIFISYLPLAHIYERVNQVMTVYCGVAVGFYQGDNMKLMDDMAALRPTIFCSVPRLYNRIYAGIMNAVKASGGLRERLFNAAYNAKKQALLNGKNPSPMWDRLVFNKIKDRLGGRVRLIVSGASPLSPDVLEFLRICFGGRIIEGYGMTETTSPISSMDEGDSLNGHVGSPSPSCEVKLVDVPEMNYTSDDKPYPRGEICIRGPIVFQGYYKDEEQTREVINEDGWFHSGDIGLWLPGGRLKIIDRKKNIFKLAQGEYIAPEKIENVYAKCKFIAQCFVYGDSLNSSLVAVVSVDHDVLKAWAASEGNKYENLAQLCNDPRVRAAILADMDAVGREAQLRGFEFVKAVTLVLEQFTVENDLLTPTFKATIKRPQAKAYYEKAISNMYAELAASDPSSKKVL
;
A
#
# COMPACT_ATOMS: atom_id res chain seq x y z
N MET A 1 -0.79 -18.08 -45.33
CA MET A 1 -0.64 -16.69 -45.84
C MET A 1 -0.79 -15.78 -44.65
N ASP A 2 0.30 -15.58 -43.94
CA ASP A 2 0.35 -14.70 -42.76
C ASP A 2 0.79 -13.31 -43.24
N SER A 3 -0.12 -12.36 -43.16
CA SER A 3 0.21 -10.95 -43.43
C SER A 3 0.86 -10.37 -42.16
N ALA A 4 2.18 -10.21 -42.20
CA ALA A 4 2.91 -9.42 -41.23
C ALA A 4 2.35 -7.99 -41.22
N MET A 5 1.79 -7.56 -40.09
CA MET A 5 1.36 -6.16 -39.88
C MET A 5 2.61 -5.26 -39.96
N THR A 6 2.62 -4.37 -40.95
CA THR A 6 3.76 -3.49 -41.25
C THR A 6 3.86 -2.35 -40.23
N ALA A 7 5.09 -1.93 -39.93
CA ALA A 7 5.44 -0.86 -38.98
C ALA A 7 4.66 0.49 -39.17
N PRO A 8 4.23 0.90 -40.38
CA PRO A 8 3.43 2.10 -40.59
C PRO A 8 2.06 2.10 -39.89
N ASP A 9 1.41 0.95 -39.76
CA ASP A 9 0.08 0.82 -39.16
C ASP A 9 0.11 1.10 -37.64
N THR A 10 1.20 0.70 -36.98
CA THR A 10 1.38 0.95 -35.56
C THR A 10 1.62 2.44 -35.25
N ALA A 11 2.36 3.15 -36.11
CA ALA A 11 2.59 4.58 -35.96
C ALA A 11 1.31 5.39 -36.16
N GLN A 12 0.50 5.04 -37.15
CA GLN A 12 -0.80 5.70 -37.42
C GLN A 12 -1.79 5.49 -36.28
N ARG A 13 -1.84 4.30 -35.67
CA ARG A 13 -2.66 4.03 -34.48
C ARG A 13 -2.22 4.87 -33.29
N ARG A 14 -0.91 5.02 -33.07
CA ARG A 14 -0.34 5.88 -32.03
C ARG A 14 -0.69 7.34 -32.21
N ILE A 15 -0.58 7.84 -33.45
CA ILE A 15 -0.96 9.22 -33.83
C ILE A 15 -2.46 9.44 -33.63
N LYS A 16 -3.31 8.48 -34.00
CA LYS A 16 -4.76 8.55 -33.84
C LYS A 16 -5.17 8.56 -32.35
N ALA A 17 -4.52 7.76 -31.50
CA ALA A 17 -4.72 7.80 -30.07
C ALA A 17 -4.31 9.15 -29.45
N ILE A 18 -3.17 9.71 -29.87
CA ILE A 18 -2.73 11.04 -29.46
C ILE A 18 -3.70 12.12 -29.92
N HIS A 19 -4.16 12.07 -31.18
CA HIS A 19 -5.13 13.02 -31.71
C HIS A 19 -6.49 12.96 -31.00
N SER A 20 -7.00 11.79 -30.69
CA SER A 20 -8.29 11.66 -29.99
C SER A 20 -8.26 12.28 -28.59
N HIS A 21 -7.12 12.20 -27.88
CA HIS A 21 -6.95 12.83 -26.58
C HIS A 21 -6.71 14.35 -26.66
N LEU A 22 -6.04 14.83 -27.71
CA LEU A 22 -5.86 16.27 -27.95
C LEU A 22 -7.16 16.99 -28.28
N ILE A 23 -8.05 16.34 -29.04
CA ILE A 23 -9.35 16.90 -29.41
C ILE A 23 -10.30 16.98 -28.21
N THR A 24 -10.25 15.99 -27.29
CA THR A 24 -11.05 16.03 -26.05
C THR A 24 -10.54 17.04 -25.02
N ALA A 25 -9.25 17.38 -25.04
CA ALA A 25 -8.68 18.41 -24.16
C ALA A 25 -8.95 19.86 -24.65
N ALA A 26 -9.37 20.03 -25.90
CA ALA A 26 -9.64 21.34 -26.51
C ALA A 26 -11.14 21.73 -26.56
N ALA A 27 -12.04 20.82 -26.21
CA ALA A 27 -13.47 21.10 -26.11
C ALA A 27 -13.84 21.45 -24.66
N HIS A 28 -13.87 22.74 -24.34
CA HIS A 28 -14.55 23.26 -23.16
C HIS A 28 -16.06 23.03 -23.34
N ASP A 29 -16.54 21.95 -22.76
CA ASP A 29 -17.94 21.70 -22.50
C ASP A 29 -18.11 21.66 -20.99
N ASP A 30 -18.80 22.68 -20.42
CA ASP A 30 -19.07 22.89 -19.00
C ASP A 30 -20.05 21.85 -18.40
N SER A 31 -20.33 20.78 -19.08
CA SER A 31 -21.10 19.65 -18.57
C SER A 31 -20.22 18.73 -17.73
N PRO A 32 -20.65 18.31 -16.52
CA PRO A 32 -19.94 17.28 -15.77
C PRO A 32 -19.81 16.05 -16.67
N PRO A 33 -18.65 15.37 -16.67
CA PRO A 33 -18.45 14.24 -17.55
C PRO A 33 -19.54 13.20 -17.28
N GLN A 34 -20.53 13.15 -18.15
CA GLN A 34 -21.50 12.06 -18.16
C GLN A 34 -20.68 10.78 -18.28
N LEU A 35 -20.90 9.87 -17.37
CA LEU A 35 -20.40 8.51 -17.38
C LEU A 35 -20.65 7.93 -18.77
N ARG A 36 -19.68 8.02 -19.66
CA ARG A 36 -19.73 7.37 -20.95
C ARG A 36 -19.88 5.88 -20.66
N HIS A 37 -20.80 5.23 -21.33
CA HIS A 37 -21.06 3.80 -21.28
C HIS A 37 -19.75 3.03 -21.09
N ASN A 38 -19.72 2.12 -20.10
CA ASN A 38 -18.64 1.17 -19.96
C ASN A 38 -18.36 0.54 -21.32
N PRO A 39 -17.23 0.80 -21.96
CA PRO A 39 -16.89 0.09 -23.17
C PRO A 39 -16.86 -1.39 -22.83
N THR A 40 -17.44 -2.21 -23.71
CA THR A 40 -17.30 -3.66 -23.58
C THR A 40 -15.80 -4.00 -23.58
N ALA A 41 -15.38 -4.99 -22.79
CA ALA A 41 -13.96 -5.35 -22.68
C ALA A 41 -13.26 -5.51 -24.06
N GLY A 42 -13.99 -5.90 -25.11
CA GLY A 42 -13.50 -6.03 -26.49
C GLY A 42 -13.28 -4.70 -27.21
N GLU A 43 -14.09 -3.66 -26.95
CA GLU A 43 -13.97 -2.36 -27.64
C GLU A 43 -12.82 -1.51 -27.11
N PHE A 44 -12.51 -1.62 -25.81
CA PHE A 44 -11.41 -0.88 -25.19
C PHE A 44 -10.03 -1.42 -25.63
N PHE A 45 -9.95 -2.70 -25.98
CA PHE A 45 -8.70 -3.39 -26.31
C PHE A 45 -8.22 -3.17 -27.73
N SER A 46 -9.09 -2.79 -28.65
CA SER A 46 -8.75 -2.75 -30.08
C SER A 46 -8.21 -1.40 -30.54
N GLU A 47 -8.53 -0.27 -29.88
CA GLU A 47 -8.23 1.06 -30.41
C GLU A 47 -7.58 2.06 -29.46
N GLN A 48 -7.65 1.90 -28.14
CA GLN A 48 -7.07 2.83 -27.15
C GLN A 48 -6.29 2.08 -26.09
N GLY A 49 -4.96 2.09 -26.16
CA GLY A 49 -4.11 1.61 -25.08
C GLY A 49 -4.23 2.50 -23.82
N TYR A 50 -4.03 1.94 -22.64
CA TYR A 50 -3.98 2.69 -21.38
C TYR A 50 -2.71 3.50 -21.24
N SER A 51 -1.64 3.10 -21.93
CA SER A 51 -0.40 3.85 -22.01
C SER A 51 0.05 4.02 -23.46
N VAL A 52 0.87 5.04 -23.68
CA VAL A 52 1.51 5.33 -24.97
C VAL A 52 3.02 5.16 -24.84
N VAL A 53 3.65 4.65 -25.89
CA VAL A 53 5.11 4.62 -26.01
C VAL A 53 5.55 5.94 -26.64
N LEU A 54 6.52 6.60 -26.05
CA LEU A 54 7.07 7.84 -26.61
C LEU A 54 7.72 7.60 -27.98
N PRO A 55 7.61 8.54 -28.93
CA PRO A 55 8.37 8.51 -30.18
C PRO A 55 9.88 8.43 -29.91
N GLU A 56 10.65 7.76 -30.77
CA GLU A 56 12.11 7.59 -30.62
C GLU A 56 12.86 8.88 -30.32
N LYS A 57 12.54 9.97 -31.01
CA LYS A 57 13.15 11.29 -30.81
C LYS A 57 12.87 11.93 -29.44
N LEU A 58 11.92 11.40 -28.66
CA LEU A 58 11.59 11.83 -27.29
C LEU A 58 12.04 10.81 -26.25
N GLN A 59 12.57 9.68 -26.69
CA GLN A 59 13.11 8.65 -25.79
C GLN A 59 14.57 8.96 -25.47
N THR A 60 14.95 8.66 -24.23
CA THR A 60 16.34 8.65 -23.80
C THR A 60 16.81 7.21 -23.64
N GLY A 61 17.83 6.81 -24.41
CA GLY A 61 18.42 5.48 -24.33
C GLY A 61 17.69 4.41 -25.15
N LYS A 62 18.04 3.14 -24.87
CA LYS A 62 17.67 1.95 -25.67
C LYS A 62 16.21 1.50 -25.48
N TRP A 63 15.63 1.73 -24.29
CA TRP A 63 14.36 1.11 -23.87
C TRP A 63 13.16 2.02 -24.14
N ASN A 64 12.04 1.39 -24.51
CA ASN A 64 10.78 2.11 -24.71
C ASN A 64 10.31 2.77 -23.41
N VAL A 65 9.95 4.06 -23.51
CA VAL A 65 9.39 4.85 -22.42
C VAL A 65 7.89 4.93 -22.55
N TYR A 66 7.17 4.56 -21.50
CA TYR A 66 5.72 4.54 -21.43
C TYR A 66 5.20 5.69 -20.57
N ARG A 67 4.15 6.36 -21.04
CA ARG A 67 3.37 7.35 -20.28
C ARG A 67 1.89 6.99 -20.27
N SER A 68 1.17 7.57 -19.33
CA SER A 68 -0.29 7.50 -19.32
C SER A 68 -0.87 8.03 -20.66
N ALA A 69 -1.85 7.30 -21.21
CA ALA A 69 -2.60 7.78 -22.36
C ALA A 69 -3.40 9.07 -22.06
N ARG A 70 -3.61 9.39 -20.79
CA ARG A 70 -4.27 10.63 -20.35
C ARG A 70 -3.37 11.86 -20.52
N THR A 71 -2.06 11.69 -20.41
CA THR A 71 -1.06 12.78 -20.47
C THR A 71 0.15 12.37 -21.30
N PRO A 72 -0.04 12.10 -22.61
CA PRO A 72 1.01 11.53 -23.45
C PRO A 72 2.16 12.49 -23.72
N LEU A 73 1.88 13.79 -23.77
CA LEU A 73 2.87 14.80 -24.19
C LEU A 73 3.62 15.44 -23.02
N LYS A 74 2.96 15.64 -21.87
CA LYS A 74 3.56 16.33 -20.72
C LYS A 74 3.11 15.67 -19.42
N LEU A 75 4.07 15.41 -18.53
CA LEU A 75 3.78 14.91 -17.18
C LEU A 75 3.08 15.98 -16.34
N VAL A 76 2.14 15.54 -15.54
CA VAL A 76 1.40 16.41 -14.62
C VAL A 76 2.23 16.64 -13.37
N SER A 77 2.40 17.90 -12.98
CA SER A 77 3.09 18.31 -11.74
C SER A 77 2.20 19.17 -10.83
N ARG A 78 1.03 19.57 -11.32
CA ARG A 78 0.04 20.41 -10.64
C ARG A 78 -1.36 19.96 -11.02
N PHE A 79 -2.34 20.29 -10.18
CA PHE A 79 -3.75 20.11 -10.53
C PHE A 79 -4.08 20.96 -11.77
N PRO A 80 -4.64 20.37 -12.84
CA PRO A 80 -4.98 21.14 -14.05
C PRO A 80 -5.93 22.30 -13.77
N ASP A 81 -6.94 22.09 -12.91
CA ASP A 81 -7.96 23.09 -12.57
C ASP A 81 -7.48 24.09 -11.51
N HIS A 82 -6.40 23.77 -10.78
CA HIS A 82 -5.84 24.58 -9.70
C HIS A 82 -4.31 24.59 -9.76
N PRO A 83 -3.70 25.15 -10.82
CA PRO A 83 -2.24 25.16 -11.00
C PRO A 83 -1.50 26.00 -9.95
N GLU A 84 -2.20 26.89 -9.25
CA GLU A 84 -1.68 27.67 -8.14
C GLU A 84 -1.32 26.83 -6.91
N ILE A 85 -1.95 25.66 -6.72
CA ILE A 85 -1.65 24.75 -5.62
C ILE A 85 -0.29 24.09 -5.88
N GLY A 86 0.72 24.55 -5.15
CA GLY A 86 2.09 24.08 -5.25
C GLY A 86 2.57 23.29 -4.06
N THR A 87 1.91 23.43 -2.94
CA THR A 87 2.34 22.87 -1.67
C THR A 87 1.18 22.23 -0.93
N LEU A 88 1.49 21.41 0.08
CA LEU A 88 0.48 20.87 0.99
C LEU A 88 -0.25 21.97 1.76
N HIS A 89 0.46 23.10 2.04
CA HIS A 89 -0.15 24.27 2.64
C HIS A 89 -1.21 24.88 1.74
N ASP A 90 -0.90 25.11 0.46
CA ASP A 90 -1.86 25.69 -0.50
C ASP A 90 -3.09 24.80 -0.64
N ASN A 91 -2.87 23.47 -0.75
CA ASN A 91 -3.97 22.49 -0.85
C ASN A 91 -4.93 22.59 0.34
N PHE A 92 -4.40 22.60 1.57
CA PHE A 92 -5.23 22.67 2.76
C PHE A 92 -5.85 24.07 2.95
N ALA A 93 -5.12 25.15 2.66
CA ALA A 93 -5.65 26.52 2.74
C ALA A 93 -6.84 26.71 1.82
N ARG A 94 -6.74 26.30 0.54
CA ARG A 94 -7.87 26.30 -0.40
C ARG A 94 -9.05 25.49 0.15
N SER A 95 -8.79 24.32 0.71
CA SER A 95 -9.87 23.46 1.22
C SER A 95 -10.58 24.06 2.43
N VAL A 96 -9.85 24.75 3.32
CA VAL A 96 -10.43 25.50 4.43
C VAL A 96 -11.34 26.63 3.92
N GLU A 97 -10.96 27.31 2.85
CA GLU A 97 -11.77 28.36 2.24
C GLU A 97 -13.00 27.78 1.53
N THR A 98 -12.82 26.74 0.72
CA THR A 98 -13.87 26.18 -0.15
C THR A 98 -14.88 25.33 0.62
N PHE A 99 -14.42 24.55 1.61
CA PHE A 99 -15.20 23.54 2.33
C PHE A 99 -15.34 23.84 3.82
N ARG A 100 -15.26 25.10 4.23
CA ARG A 100 -15.15 25.56 5.62
C ARG A 100 -16.04 24.81 6.59
N ASP A 101 -17.33 24.68 6.26
CA ASP A 101 -18.36 24.11 7.15
C ASP A 101 -18.63 22.62 6.87
N TYR A 102 -17.89 22.01 5.94
CA TYR A 102 -18.01 20.59 5.64
C TYR A 102 -17.31 19.75 6.70
N LYS A 103 -17.85 18.56 6.96
CA LYS A 103 -17.21 17.55 7.81
C LYS A 103 -15.84 17.20 7.22
N TYR A 104 -14.81 17.18 8.07
CA TYR A 104 -13.47 16.78 7.68
C TYR A 104 -12.97 15.62 8.50
N LEU A 105 -12.62 15.79 9.78
CA LEU A 105 -12.01 14.76 10.62
C LEU A 105 -13.02 14.22 11.63
N GLY A 106 -13.28 12.91 11.56
CA GLY A 106 -14.24 12.23 12.42
C GLY A 106 -13.56 11.19 13.31
N THR A 107 -13.92 11.17 14.61
CA THR A 107 -13.46 10.15 15.55
C THR A 107 -14.60 9.60 16.38
N ARG A 108 -14.52 8.31 16.73
CA ARG A 108 -15.44 7.63 17.66
C ARG A 108 -14.94 7.64 19.10
N ILE A 109 -13.63 7.85 19.29
CA ILE A 109 -13.01 7.82 20.61
C ILE A 109 -13.35 9.10 21.35
N ARG A 110 -13.89 8.96 22.56
CA ARG A 110 -14.17 10.05 23.49
C ARG A 110 -12.93 10.41 24.30
N VAL A 111 -12.95 11.56 24.96
CA VAL A 111 -11.87 12.02 25.84
C VAL A 111 -11.59 11.02 26.98
N ASP A 112 -12.62 10.34 27.48
CA ASP A 112 -12.54 9.29 28.51
C ASP A 112 -12.12 7.92 27.96
N GLY A 113 -11.80 7.82 26.65
CA GLY A 113 -11.41 6.59 25.98
C GLY A 113 -12.59 5.68 25.55
N THR A 114 -13.82 6.04 25.86
CA THR A 114 -15.00 5.26 25.41
C THR A 114 -15.25 5.46 23.92
N VAL A 115 -15.89 4.47 23.29
CA VAL A 115 -16.22 4.46 21.85
C VAL A 115 -17.71 4.75 21.67
N GLY A 116 -18.04 5.69 20.80
CA GLY A 116 -19.41 6.08 20.50
C GLY A 116 -19.64 6.35 19.00
N ASP A 117 -20.62 7.18 18.67
CA ASP A 117 -20.83 7.66 17.32
C ASP A 117 -19.73 8.63 16.87
N TYR A 118 -19.50 8.73 15.55
CA TYR A 118 -18.53 9.68 15.00
C TYR A 118 -18.88 11.12 15.35
N LYS A 119 -17.95 11.79 16.02
CA LYS A 119 -17.95 13.25 16.16
C LYS A 119 -17.04 13.84 15.09
N TRP A 120 -17.50 14.90 14.47
CA TRP A 120 -16.85 15.51 13.32
C TRP A 120 -16.32 16.88 13.65
N MET A 121 -15.11 17.15 13.20
CA MET A 121 -14.50 18.47 13.06
C MET A 121 -14.69 18.93 11.62
N THR A 122 -15.00 20.20 11.41
CA THR A 122 -15.07 20.81 10.08
C THR A 122 -13.69 21.19 9.55
N PHE A 123 -13.58 21.47 8.23
CA PHE A 123 -12.36 22.04 7.66
C PHE A 123 -11.94 23.35 8.33
N GLY A 124 -12.91 24.22 8.66
CA GLY A 124 -12.66 25.48 9.34
C GLY A 124 -12.10 25.30 10.74
N GLU A 125 -12.66 24.38 11.54
CA GLU A 125 -12.16 24.04 12.88
C GLU A 125 -10.76 23.44 12.81
N ALA A 126 -10.49 22.53 11.87
CA ALA A 126 -9.17 21.99 11.64
C ALA A 126 -8.16 23.05 11.20
N GLY A 127 -8.58 24.01 10.37
CA GLY A 127 -7.78 25.18 9.99
C GLY A 127 -7.39 26.06 11.17
N THR A 128 -8.33 26.28 12.11
CA THR A 128 -8.06 26.99 13.36
C THR A 128 -7.05 26.24 14.22
N ALA A 129 -7.29 24.94 14.47
CA ALA A 129 -6.39 24.11 15.26
C ALA A 129 -4.98 24.03 14.66
N ARG A 130 -4.84 23.92 13.32
CA ARG A 130 -3.55 24.01 12.62
C ARG A 130 -2.80 25.28 12.97
N THR A 131 -3.50 26.43 12.94
CA THR A 131 -2.89 27.74 13.23
C THR A 131 -2.44 27.84 14.69
N GLU A 132 -3.25 27.32 15.61
CA GLU A 132 -2.92 27.27 17.03
C GLU A 132 -1.73 26.35 17.32
N ILE A 133 -1.64 25.16 16.70
CA ILE A 133 -0.51 24.26 16.88
C ILE A 133 0.79 24.87 16.35
N GLY A 134 0.79 25.42 15.13
CA GLY A 134 1.99 26.04 14.57
C GLY A 134 2.46 27.25 15.38
N SER A 135 1.53 28.10 15.84
CA SER A 135 1.83 29.22 16.74
C SER A 135 2.37 28.74 18.10
N GLY A 136 1.81 27.63 18.63
CA GLY A 136 2.30 27.00 19.87
C GLY A 136 3.73 26.46 19.75
N LEU A 137 4.09 25.88 18.62
CA LEU A 137 5.47 25.44 18.35
C LEU A 137 6.44 26.63 18.34
N ILE A 138 6.05 27.75 17.71
CA ILE A 138 6.85 28.99 17.71
C ILE A 138 6.96 29.56 19.13
N TYR A 139 5.87 29.56 19.93
CA TYR A 139 5.86 29.99 21.33
C TYR A 139 6.89 29.21 22.17
N HIS A 140 7.08 27.91 21.90
CA HIS A 140 8.09 27.07 22.54
C HIS A 140 9.47 27.20 21.91
N GLY A 141 9.68 28.14 20.99
CA GLY A 141 10.99 28.41 20.38
C GLY A 141 11.46 27.36 19.40
N ILE A 142 10.56 26.60 18.79
CA ILE A 142 10.91 25.63 17.72
C ILE A 142 11.15 26.43 16.42
N PRO A 143 12.39 26.44 15.90
CA PRO A 143 12.73 27.22 14.72
C PRO A 143 12.05 26.71 13.44
N LYS A 144 11.81 27.61 12.50
CA LYS A 144 11.42 27.26 11.13
C LYS A 144 12.44 26.26 10.53
N GLY A 145 11.97 25.29 9.77
CA GLY A 145 12.80 24.23 9.17
C GLY A 145 13.12 23.07 10.12
N SER A 146 12.68 23.14 11.39
CA SER A 146 12.86 22.04 12.32
C SER A 146 12.04 20.81 11.91
N THR A 147 12.56 19.65 12.26
CA THR A 147 11.91 18.36 12.10
C THR A 147 11.00 18.07 13.29
N ILE A 148 9.78 17.62 13.01
CA ILE A 148 8.72 17.35 13.98
C ILE A 148 8.35 15.87 13.91
N GLY A 149 8.60 15.13 14.99
CA GLY A 149 8.22 13.72 15.11
C GLY A 149 6.72 13.56 15.40
N ILE A 150 6.05 12.66 14.71
CA ILE A 150 4.64 12.33 14.96
C ILE A 150 4.58 10.83 15.26
N TYR A 151 4.38 10.49 16.55
CA TYR A 151 4.53 9.14 17.07
C TYR A 151 3.25 8.64 17.76
N PHE A 152 2.22 8.40 16.97
CA PHE A 152 0.95 7.80 17.39
C PHE A 152 0.11 7.35 16.19
N ILE A 153 -0.90 6.53 16.46
CA ILE A 153 -1.83 6.00 15.45
C ILE A 153 -2.69 7.08 14.79
N ASN A 154 -3.41 6.70 13.75
CA ASN A 154 -4.32 7.58 13.03
C ASN A 154 -5.38 8.20 13.93
N ARG A 155 -5.44 9.52 13.93
CA ARG A 155 -6.43 10.32 14.65
C ARG A 155 -6.43 11.77 14.13
N PRO A 156 -7.47 12.58 14.44
CA PRO A 156 -7.55 13.97 13.96
C PRO A 156 -6.31 14.80 14.22
N GLU A 157 -5.72 14.69 15.40
CA GLU A 157 -4.55 15.47 15.82
C GLU A 157 -3.33 15.18 14.95
N TRP A 158 -3.18 13.95 14.42
CA TRP A 158 -2.10 13.62 13.50
C TRP A 158 -2.16 14.50 12.25
N MET A 159 -3.33 14.61 11.64
CA MET A 159 -3.55 15.44 10.45
C MET A 159 -3.35 16.92 10.74
N ILE A 160 -3.84 17.40 11.88
CA ILE A 160 -3.69 18.82 12.29
C ILE A 160 -2.21 19.18 12.47
N VAL A 161 -1.42 18.30 13.09
CA VAL A 161 0.03 18.50 13.25
C VAL A 161 0.74 18.52 11.89
N ASP A 162 0.42 17.60 10.97
CA ASP A 162 1.01 17.60 9.62
C ASP A 162 0.62 18.87 8.82
N HIS A 163 -0.62 19.35 8.96
CA HIS A 163 -1.05 20.62 8.38
C HIS A 163 -0.33 21.82 9.02
N ALA A 164 -0.05 21.76 10.31
CA ALA A 164 0.75 22.80 10.98
C ALA A 164 2.19 22.78 10.49
N CYS A 165 2.79 21.60 10.32
CA CYS A 165 4.12 21.48 9.73
C CYS A 165 4.18 22.13 8.34
N SER A 166 3.22 21.85 7.47
CA SER A 166 3.21 22.44 6.14
C SER A 166 2.96 23.96 6.16
N ALA A 167 2.13 24.48 7.09
CA ALA A 167 1.81 25.89 7.15
C ALA A 167 2.97 26.78 7.70
N TYR A 168 3.83 26.19 8.52
CA TYR A 168 4.92 26.90 9.20
C TYR A 168 6.31 26.47 8.75
N SER A 169 6.41 25.76 7.62
CA SER A 169 7.67 25.22 7.06
C SER A 169 8.44 24.35 8.05
N TYR A 170 7.77 23.51 8.81
CA TYR A 170 8.37 22.41 9.53
C TYR A 170 8.40 21.14 8.67
N ILE A 171 9.32 20.23 8.96
CA ILE A 171 9.46 18.96 8.26
C ILE A 171 8.86 17.85 9.13
N SER A 172 7.81 17.18 8.69
CA SER A 172 7.24 16.08 9.46
C SER A 172 8.10 14.82 9.36
N VAL A 173 8.26 14.12 10.48
CA VAL A 173 8.96 12.84 10.60
C VAL A 173 7.98 11.84 11.21
N PRO A 174 7.21 11.13 10.39
CA PRO A 174 6.27 10.13 10.87
C PRO A 174 6.99 8.94 11.47
N LEU A 175 6.55 8.50 12.65
CA LEU A 175 7.04 7.33 13.36
C LEU A 175 5.89 6.32 13.45
N TYR A 176 6.13 5.07 13.06
CA TYR A 176 5.14 4.02 13.28
C TYR A 176 5.02 3.71 14.77
N ASP A 177 3.79 3.60 15.25
CA ASP A 177 3.47 3.23 16.63
C ASP A 177 4.01 1.84 17.04
N THR A 178 4.28 1.00 16.05
CA THR A 178 4.86 -0.35 16.20
C THR A 178 6.39 -0.39 16.27
N LEU A 179 7.07 0.77 16.17
CA LEU A 179 8.52 0.83 16.26
C LEU A 179 8.99 0.61 17.71
N GLY A 180 9.99 -0.26 17.87
CA GLY A 180 10.69 -0.42 19.14
C GLY A 180 11.59 0.78 19.47
N PRO A 181 12.09 0.87 20.74
CA PRO A 181 12.86 2.01 21.22
C PRO A 181 14.12 2.31 20.41
N ASP A 182 14.84 1.29 19.94
CA ASP A 182 16.07 1.49 19.17
C ASP A 182 15.83 2.12 17.82
N ALA A 183 14.76 1.72 17.13
CA ALA A 183 14.36 2.32 15.85
C ALA A 183 13.89 3.77 16.04
N VAL A 184 13.15 4.06 17.11
CA VAL A 184 12.70 5.42 17.44
C VAL A 184 13.91 6.31 17.76
N LYS A 185 14.84 5.85 18.62
CA LYS A 185 16.09 6.57 18.93
C LYS A 185 16.89 6.88 17.67
N TYR A 186 17.06 5.86 16.82
CA TYR A 186 17.78 6.03 15.56
C TYR A 186 17.15 7.12 14.69
N ILE A 187 15.83 7.04 14.44
CA ILE A 187 15.13 7.99 13.57
C ILE A 187 15.17 9.41 14.16
N VAL A 188 14.90 9.56 15.46
CA VAL A 188 14.92 10.86 16.14
C VAL A 188 16.29 11.52 16.04
N ASN A 189 17.37 10.77 16.26
CA ASN A 189 18.74 11.29 16.15
C ASN A 189 19.15 11.54 14.70
N HIS A 190 18.86 10.62 13.80
CA HIS A 190 19.22 10.75 12.38
C HIS A 190 18.53 11.94 11.73
N ALA A 191 17.22 12.13 11.98
CA ALA A 191 16.44 13.25 11.50
C ALA A 191 16.61 14.54 12.32
N VAL A 192 17.32 14.49 13.45
CA VAL A 192 17.51 15.63 14.37
C VAL A 192 16.18 16.24 14.82
N VAL A 193 15.29 15.40 15.36
CA VAL A 193 13.92 15.80 15.71
C VAL A 193 13.92 16.75 16.92
N HIS A 194 13.27 17.92 16.77
CA HIS A 194 13.24 18.96 17.79
C HIS A 194 12.00 18.94 18.66
N ALA A 195 10.84 18.56 18.10
CA ALA A 195 9.61 18.36 18.87
C ALA A 195 8.99 17.00 18.50
N ILE A 196 8.43 16.30 19.50
CA ILE A 196 7.81 15.00 19.32
C ILE A 196 6.38 15.06 19.83
N PHE A 197 5.42 14.81 18.96
CA PHE A 197 4.04 14.57 19.33
C PHE A 197 3.85 13.08 19.61
N CYS A 198 3.35 12.74 20.78
CA CYS A 198 3.15 11.37 21.23
C CYS A 198 1.82 11.20 21.99
N VAL A 199 1.52 10.01 22.43
CA VAL A 199 0.37 9.70 23.30
C VAL A 199 0.87 9.17 24.64
N PRO A 200 0.02 9.15 25.72
CA PRO A 200 0.46 8.66 27.04
C PRO A 200 1.13 7.29 27.00
N GLN A 201 0.67 6.40 26.13
CA GLN A 201 1.19 5.03 25.99
C GLN A 201 2.64 5.01 25.50
N THR A 202 3.05 5.95 24.65
CA THR A 202 4.41 6.02 24.07
C THR A 202 5.32 6.99 24.83
N LEU A 203 4.75 7.82 25.72
CA LEU A 203 5.51 8.81 26.50
C LEU A 203 6.56 8.17 27.39
N ASN A 204 6.21 7.14 28.16
CA ASN A 204 7.14 6.49 29.11
C ASN A 204 8.33 5.89 28.37
N MET A 205 8.11 5.34 27.18
CA MET A 205 9.20 4.81 26.36
C MET A 205 10.13 5.95 25.89
N LEU A 206 9.59 7.08 25.43
CA LEU A 206 10.42 8.24 25.04
C LEU A 206 11.23 8.77 26.21
N LEU A 207 10.64 8.83 27.41
CA LEU A 207 11.32 9.29 28.62
C LEU A 207 12.44 8.34 29.07
N SER A 208 12.31 7.04 28.83
CA SER A 208 13.31 6.04 29.23
C SER A 208 14.67 6.21 28.54
N PHE A 209 14.70 6.81 27.35
CA PHE A 209 15.93 7.10 26.60
C PHE A 209 16.10 8.59 26.24
N LEU A 210 15.48 9.48 27.03
CA LEU A 210 15.50 10.92 26.74
C LEU A 210 16.90 11.52 26.62
N SER A 211 17.83 11.04 27.46
CA SER A 211 19.27 11.45 27.41
C SER A 211 19.98 11.03 26.13
N GLU A 212 19.44 10.04 25.41
CA GLU A 212 19.99 9.53 24.16
C GLU A 212 19.45 10.24 22.91
N ILE A 213 18.50 11.17 23.07
CA ILE A 213 17.88 11.97 21.99
C ILE A 213 18.07 13.49 22.22
N PRO A 214 19.31 13.99 22.22
CA PRO A 214 19.65 15.34 22.67
C PRO A 214 19.07 16.48 21.79
N SER A 215 18.58 16.18 20.60
CA SER A 215 17.91 17.15 19.74
C SER A 215 16.50 17.52 20.19
N ALA A 216 15.82 16.62 20.91
CA ALA A 216 14.46 16.85 21.38
C ALA A 216 14.42 17.96 22.44
N ARG A 217 13.54 18.94 22.24
CA ARG A 217 13.34 20.09 23.15
C ARG A 217 11.92 20.18 23.67
N LEU A 218 10.97 19.62 22.92
CA LEU A 218 9.55 19.66 23.25
C LEU A 218 8.91 18.29 23.03
N ILE A 219 8.19 17.79 24.02
CA ILE A 219 7.32 16.61 23.88
C ILE A 219 5.88 17.07 24.11
N VAL A 220 5.01 16.82 23.13
CA VAL A 220 3.59 17.17 23.15
C VAL A 220 2.76 15.92 23.28
N VAL A 221 1.98 15.79 24.37
CA VAL A 221 1.21 14.60 24.68
C VAL A 221 -0.24 14.78 24.26
N VAL A 222 -0.64 14.08 23.21
CA VAL A 222 -1.99 14.08 22.67
C VAL A 222 -2.87 13.17 23.53
N GLY A 223 -3.97 13.70 24.08
CA GLY A 223 -4.83 12.99 25.02
C GLY A 223 -4.28 12.94 26.44
N GLY A 224 -3.20 13.69 26.75
CA GLY A 224 -2.67 13.85 28.10
C GLY A 224 -3.52 14.82 28.94
N ILE A 225 -3.41 14.69 30.25
CA ILE A 225 -4.03 15.54 31.27
C ILE A 225 -2.95 16.41 31.89
N ASP A 226 -3.15 17.73 31.98
CA ASP A 226 -2.12 18.70 32.40
C ASP A 226 -1.50 18.37 33.75
N ASP A 227 -2.34 18.04 34.75
CA ASP A 227 -1.86 17.72 36.11
C ASP A 227 -1.11 16.37 36.22
N GLN A 228 -1.16 15.55 35.16
CA GLN A 228 -0.49 14.23 35.09
C GLN A 228 0.80 14.27 34.26
N MET A 229 1.17 15.43 33.71
CA MET A 229 2.39 15.53 32.91
C MET A 229 3.63 15.53 33.82
N PRO A 230 4.67 14.74 33.44
CA PRO A 230 5.90 14.72 34.22
C PRO A 230 6.61 16.07 34.18
N SER A 231 7.03 16.55 35.34
CA SER A 231 7.91 17.70 35.44
C SER A 231 9.37 17.20 35.33
N LEU A 232 10.02 17.54 34.23
CA LEU A 232 11.42 17.15 34.02
C LEU A 232 12.37 18.18 34.65
N PRO A 233 13.55 17.76 35.14
CA PRO A 233 14.58 18.69 35.60
C PRO A 233 14.97 19.69 34.50
N SER A 234 15.16 20.95 34.85
CA SER A 234 15.56 22.01 33.90
C SER A 234 16.87 21.68 33.18
N SER A 235 17.72 20.86 33.79
CA SER A 235 18.97 20.36 33.20
C SER A 235 18.77 19.50 31.93
N THR A 236 17.57 18.92 31.72
CA THR A 236 17.30 18.14 30.51
C THR A 236 17.11 19.02 29.28
N GLY A 237 16.74 20.31 29.46
CA GLY A 237 16.39 21.22 28.36
C GLY A 237 15.11 20.84 27.61
N VAL A 238 14.36 19.81 28.06
CA VAL A 238 13.15 19.30 27.41
C VAL A 238 11.92 19.73 28.20
N GLN A 239 10.90 20.24 27.47
CA GLN A 239 9.59 20.55 28.02
C GLN A 239 8.59 19.47 27.63
N VAL A 240 7.72 19.07 28.55
CA VAL A 240 6.57 18.19 28.29
C VAL A 240 5.29 18.97 28.51
N VAL A 241 4.46 19.03 27.49
CA VAL A 241 3.17 19.75 27.54
C VAL A 241 2.05 18.88 26.94
N THR A 242 0.81 19.13 27.33
CA THR A 242 -0.32 18.50 26.67
C THR A 242 -0.63 19.18 25.33
N TYR A 243 -1.30 18.47 24.46
CA TYR A 243 -1.79 19.01 23.19
C TYR A 243 -2.76 20.18 23.42
N SER A 244 -3.65 20.08 24.41
CA SER A 244 -4.60 21.15 24.81
C SER A 244 -3.89 22.41 25.29
N LYS A 245 -2.82 22.26 26.08
CA LYS A 245 -1.99 23.38 26.53
C LYS A 245 -1.27 24.06 25.38
N LEU A 246 -0.69 23.27 24.44
CA LEU A 246 -0.05 23.81 23.25
C LEU A 246 -1.04 24.63 22.39
N LEU A 247 -2.26 24.11 22.15
CA LEU A 247 -3.35 24.85 21.47
C LEU A 247 -3.65 26.17 22.16
N SER A 248 -3.84 26.14 23.50
CA SER A 248 -4.16 27.36 24.30
C SER A 248 -3.04 28.41 24.21
N GLN A 249 -1.79 27.99 24.31
CA GLN A 249 -0.61 28.86 24.18
C GLN A 249 -0.51 29.46 22.77
N GLY A 250 -0.72 28.64 21.72
CA GLY A 250 -0.75 29.13 20.35
C GLY A 250 -1.89 30.12 20.10
N ARG A 251 -3.07 29.86 20.65
CA ARG A 251 -4.23 30.78 20.58
C ARG A 251 -3.93 32.11 21.20
N SER A 252 -3.22 32.15 22.34
CA SER A 252 -2.86 33.40 23.04
C SER A 252 -1.73 34.16 22.31
N SER A 253 -1.00 33.55 21.38
CA SER A 253 0.16 34.13 20.69
C SER A 253 0.17 33.73 19.22
N LEU A 254 -0.92 34.03 18.49
CA LEU A 254 -1.03 33.68 17.07
C LEU A 254 0.11 34.28 16.24
N GLN A 255 0.68 33.46 15.40
CA GLN A 255 1.79 33.80 14.50
C GLN A 255 1.37 33.69 13.02
N PRO A 256 1.92 34.53 12.13
CA PRO A 256 1.67 34.40 10.70
C PRO A 256 2.21 33.08 10.17
N PHE A 257 1.60 32.58 9.09
CA PHE A 257 2.12 31.40 8.39
C PHE A 257 3.52 31.67 7.79
N HIS A 258 4.31 30.62 7.69
CA HIS A 258 5.55 30.59 6.94
C HIS A 258 5.40 29.60 5.77
N PRO A 259 4.67 29.96 4.68
CA PRO A 259 4.39 29.02 3.60
C PRO A 259 5.67 28.48 2.98
N PRO A 260 5.73 27.16 2.71
CA PRO A 260 6.87 26.57 2.02
C PRO A 260 6.77 26.80 0.51
N LYS A 261 7.86 26.52 -0.18
CA LYS A 261 7.90 26.39 -1.65
C LYS A 261 7.69 24.93 -2.05
N PRO A 262 7.33 24.65 -3.31
CA PRO A 262 7.16 23.28 -3.81
C PRO A 262 8.40 22.40 -3.67
N GLU A 263 9.58 22.97 -3.81
CA GLU A 263 10.87 22.29 -3.69
C GLU A 263 11.31 22.05 -2.24
N ASP A 264 10.68 22.72 -1.27
CA ASP A 264 10.98 22.50 0.15
C ASP A 264 10.57 21.11 0.61
N ILE A 265 11.36 20.56 1.55
CA ILE A 265 11.08 19.24 2.13
C ILE A 265 9.82 19.30 2.99
N ALA A 266 8.83 18.50 2.64
CA ALA A 266 7.60 18.36 3.41
C ALA A 266 7.75 17.33 4.52
N THR A 267 8.46 16.23 4.24
CA THR A 267 8.58 15.10 5.17
C THR A 267 9.81 14.25 4.88
N ILE A 268 10.31 13.60 5.93
CA ILE A 268 11.27 12.50 5.82
C ILE A 268 10.55 11.23 6.25
N CYS A 269 10.17 10.39 5.27
CA CYS A 269 9.48 9.13 5.51
C CYS A 269 10.48 7.98 5.67
N TYR A 270 10.54 7.38 6.84
CA TYR A 270 11.43 6.26 7.07
C TYR A 270 10.84 4.95 6.56
N THR A 271 11.63 4.21 5.80
CA THR A 271 11.30 2.87 5.33
C THR A 271 12.20 1.85 6.01
N SER A 272 11.67 0.66 6.29
CA SER A 272 12.48 -0.47 6.75
C SER A 272 13.39 -0.91 5.60
N GLY A 273 14.64 -0.49 5.64
CA GLY A 273 15.64 -0.99 4.71
C GLY A 273 15.78 -2.51 4.83
N THR A 274 16.02 -3.18 3.71
CA THR A 274 16.33 -4.64 3.71
C THR A 274 17.64 -4.98 4.38
N THR A 275 18.46 -3.97 4.63
CA THR A 275 19.73 -4.05 5.37
C THR A 275 19.58 -3.88 6.88
N GLY A 276 18.33 -3.69 7.39
CA GLY A 276 18.03 -3.56 8.82
C GLY A 276 17.93 -2.13 9.32
N THR A 277 18.75 -1.20 8.85
CA THR A 277 18.70 0.21 9.28
C THR A 277 17.64 0.99 8.49
N PRO A 278 16.72 1.72 9.15
CA PRO A 278 15.71 2.52 8.44
C PRO A 278 16.34 3.62 7.58
N LYS A 279 15.86 3.78 6.34
CA LYS A 279 16.28 4.83 5.40
C LYS A 279 15.28 5.96 5.37
N GLY A 280 15.73 7.21 5.49
CA GLY A 280 14.88 8.40 5.41
C GLY A 280 14.67 8.84 3.97
N VAL A 281 13.48 8.63 3.43
CA VAL A 281 13.10 9.09 2.08
C VAL A 281 12.68 10.55 2.15
N VAL A 282 13.37 11.42 1.40
CA VAL A 282 13.13 12.88 1.38
C VAL A 282 12.07 13.21 0.33
N LEU A 283 10.91 13.68 0.79
CA LEU A 283 9.80 14.07 -0.08
C LEU A 283 9.48 15.56 0.04
N THR A 284 9.34 16.23 -1.10
CA THR A 284 8.98 17.64 -1.19
C THR A 284 7.47 17.86 -1.22
N HIS A 285 7.05 19.09 -0.98
CA HIS A 285 5.66 19.50 -1.19
C HIS A 285 5.23 19.26 -2.63
N GLY A 286 6.09 19.58 -3.60
CA GLY A 286 5.83 19.36 -5.03
C GLY A 286 5.66 17.91 -5.41
N ASN A 287 6.39 16.97 -4.77
CA ASN A 287 6.22 15.54 -5.01
C ASN A 287 4.78 15.08 -4.66
N PHE A 288 4.26 15.50 -3.49
CA PHE A 288 2.89 15.18 -3.07
C PHE A 288 1.85 15.77 -4.03
N ILE A 289 1.99 17.04 -4.38
CA ILE A 289 1.04 17.71 -5.28
C ILE A 289 1.04 17.06 -6.66
N ALA A 290 2.21 16.73 -7.20
CA ALA A 290 2.32 16.03 -8.49
C ALA A 290 1.66 14.64 -8.44
N SER A 291 1.90 13.89 -7.36
CA SER A 291 1.32 12.56 -7.17
C SER A 291 -0.21 12.63 -7.16
N VAL A 292 -0.78 13.51 -6.33
CA VAL A 292 -2.23 13.64 -6.19
C VAL A 292 -2.88 14.25 -7.43
N ALA A 293 -2.23 15.18 -8.10
CA ALA A 293 -2.69 15.72 -9.38
C ALA A 293 -2.80 14.62 -10.45
N GLY A 294 -1.85 13.66 -10.48
CA GLY A 294 -1.95 12.48 -11.33
C GLY A 294 -3.13 11.58 -10.97
N ILE A 295 -3.34 11.32 -9.68
CA ILE A 295 -4.46 10.52 -9.18
C ILE A 295 -5.80 11.17 -9.55
N SER A 296 -5.94 12.49 -9.40
CA SER A 296 -7.18 13.21 -9.67
C SER A 296 -7.67 13.10 -11.12
N LEU A 297 -6.75 12.82 -12.06
CA LEU A 297 -7.10 12.55 -13.46
C LEU A 297 -7.59 11.12 -13.69
N SER A 298 -7.29 10.20 -12.78
CA SER A 298 -7.60 8.77 -12.95
C SER A 298 -8.75 8.31 -12.07
N THR A 299 -8.99 9.00 -10.95
CA THR A 299 -9.95 8.57 -9.92
C THR A 299 -10.75 9.77 -9.43
N SER A 300 -12.07 9.65 -9.38
CA SER A 300 -12.95 10.73 -8.96
C SER A 300 -13.40 10.58 -7.50
N TYR A 301 -13.04 11.57 -6.68
CA TYR A 301 -13.56 11.78 -5.33
C TYR A 301 -14.50 12.99 -5.33
N SER A 302 -15.41 13.03 -4.37
CA SER A 302 -16.36 14.12 -4.23
C SER A 302 -16.64 14.46 -2.76
N THR A 303 -17.20 15.63 -2.49
CA THR A 303 -17.60 16.06 -1.14
C THR A 303 -18.66 15.17 -0.47
N SER A 304 -19.35 14.33 -1.25
CA SER A 304 -20.30 13.34 -0.73
C SER A 304 -19.61 12.03 -0.24
N ASP A 305 -18.32 11.89 -0.49
CA ASP A 305 -17.57 10.72 -0.09
C ASP A 305 -17.16 10.76 1.38
N ILE A 306 -17.01 9.55 1.92
CA ILE A 306 -16.48 9.32 3.26
C ILE A 306 -15.37 8.29 3.15
N PHE A 307 -14.19 8.66 3.59
CA PHE A 307 -13.00 7.83 3.63
C PHE A 307 -12.78 7.27 5.03
N ILE A 308 -12.43 5.99 5.15
CA ILE A 308 -11.98 5.40 6.42
C ILE A 308 -10.46 5.38 6.48
N SER A 309 -9.91 6.04 7.51
CA SER A 309 -8.47 6.10 7.77
C SER A 309 -8.09 5.12 8.88
N TYR A 310 -7.40 4.04 8.50
CA TYR A 310 -6.91 3.01 9.41
C TYR A 310 -5.54 2.46 8.96
N LEU A 311 -5.16 2.61 7.70
CA LEU A 311 -3.79 2.36 7.25
C LEU A 311 -2.86 3.38 7.92
N PRO A 312 -1.66 3.00 8.39
CA PRO A 312 -0.81 3.93 9.14
C PRO A 312 -0.53 5.23 8.39
N LEU A 313 -0.81 6.37 9.01
CA LEU A 313 -0.47 7.71 8.47
C LEU A 313 1.04 7.92 8.32
N ALA A 314 1.86 7.11 9.00
CA ALA A 314 3.29 7.06 8.78
C ALA A 314 3.67 6.46 7.41
N HIS A 315 2.76 5.74 6.74
CA HIS A 315 2.99 5.14 5.45
C HIS A 315 2.55 6.06 4.30
N ILE A 316 3.36 6.19 3.27
CA ILE A 316 3.11 7.10 2.13
C ILE A 316 1.76 6.83 1.45
N TYR A 317 1.30 5.58 1.36
CA TYR A 317 0.03 5.23 0.74
C TYR A 317 -1.15 5.94 1.41
N GLU A 318 -1.23 5.89 2.74
CA GLU A 318 -2.29 6.59 3.48
C GLU A 318 -2.14 8.12 3.37
N ARG A 319 -0.91 8.64 3.46
CA ARG A 319 -0.67 10.08 3.37
C ARG A 319 -1.09 10.68 2.03
N VAL A 320 -0.81 10.02 0.92
CA VAL A 320 -1.23 10.48 -0.41
C VAL A 320 -2.76 10.46 -0.54
N ASN A 321 -3.43 9.43 0.01
CA ASN A 321 -4.89 9.42 0.08
C ASN A 321 -5.44 10.61 0.89
N GLN A 322 -4.81 10.96 2.03
CA GLN A 322 -5.21 12.11 2.83
C GLN A 322 -5.05 13.43 2.06
N VAL A 323 -3.98 13.60 1.28
CA VAL A 323 -3.81 14.80 0.43
C VAL A 323 -4.92 14.89 -0.62
N MET A 324 -5.34 13.75 -1.19
CA MET A 324 -6.47 13.68 -2.13
C MET A 324 -7.81 14.00 -1.46
N THR A 325 -8.05 13.48 -0.24
CA THR A 325 -9.28 13.78 0.51
C THR A 325 -9.39 15.26 0.84
N VAL A 326 -8.27 15.91 1.18
CA VAL A 326 -8.18 17.36 1.39
C VAL A 326 -8.56 18.11 0.11
N TYR A 327 -7.92 17.79 -1.01
CA TYR A 327 -8.20 18.47 -2.29
C TYR A 327 -9.67 18.41 -2.69
N CYS A 328 -10.33 17.27 -2.48
CA CYS A 328 -11.70 17.01 -2.89
C CYS A 328 -12.76 17.35 -1.82
N GLY A 329 -12.38 17.81 -0.63
CA GLY A 329 -13.32 18.11 0.46
C GLY A 329 -14.01 16.86 1.03
N VAL A 330 -13.33 15.71 1.05
CA VAL A 330 -13.87 14.43 1.53
C VAL A 330 -13.79 14.32 3.04
N ALA A 331 -14.84 13.80 3.67
CA ALA A 331 -14.86 13.52 5.11
C ALA A 331 -14.03 12.27 5.43
N VAL A 332 -13.15 12.33 6.43
CA VAL A 332 -12.28 11.27 6.88
C VAL A 332 -12.66 10.79 8.27
N GLY A 333 -13.09 9.54 8.41
CA GLY A 333 -13.37 8.92 9.69
C GLY A 333 -12.21 8.02 10.12
N PHE A 334 -11.71 8.21 11.34
CA PHE A 334 -10.65 7.40 11.91
C PHE A 334 -11.20 6.16 12.61
N TYR A 335 -10.49 5.03 12.46
CA TYR A 335 -10.81 3.82 13.19
C TYR A 335 -10.51 3.97 14.70
N GLN A 336 -11.03 3.06 15.51
CA GLN A 336 -10.88 3.11 16.97
C GLN A 336 -9.52 2.58 17.50
N GLY A 337 -8.53 2.36 16.62
CA GLY A 337 -7.18 1.93 16.99
C GLY A 337 -6.99 0.41 17.08
N ASP A 338 -8.06 -0.38 16.93
CA ASP A 338 -8.02 -1.84 16.96
C ASP A 338 -8.47 -2.40 15.60
N ASN A 339 -7.53 -3.03 14.88
CA ASN A 339 -7.79 -3.64 13.57
C ASN A 339 -8.81 -4.80 13.63
N MET A 340 -8.99 -5.44 14.80
CA MET A 340 -9.99 -6.48 14.97
C MET A 340 -11.41 -5.91 15.00
N LYS A 341 -11.55 -4.64 15.37
CA LYS A 341 -12.82 -3.90 15.42
C LYS A 341 -13.08 -3.04 14.18
N LEU A 342 -12.23 -3.15 13.14
CA LEU A 342 -12.38 -2.37 11.92
C LEU A 342 -13.75 -2.56 11.25
N MET A 343 -14.34 -3.76 11.32
CA MET A 343 -15.67 -4.02 10.76
C MET A 343 -16.77 -3.27 11.51
N ASP A 344 -16.62 -3.05 12.81
CA ASP A 344 -17.52 -2.22 13.60
C ASP A 344 -17.40 -0.73 13.22
N ASP A 345 -16.17 -0.27 12.98
CA ASP A 345 -15.93 1.10 12.46
C ASP A 345 -16.53 1.28 11.06
N MET A 346 -16.36 0.28 10.18
CA MET A 346 -16.96 0.29 8.84
C MET A 346 -18.50 0.37 8.89
N ALA A 347 -19.11 -0.39 9.78
CA ALA A 347 -20.56 -0.38 9.97
C ALA A 347 -21.08 0.97 10.50
N ALA A 348 -20.35 1.58 11.44
CA ALA A 348 -20.71 2.86 12.03
C ALA A 348 -20.45 4.06 11.09
N LEU A 349 -19.32 4.08 10.40
CA LEU A 349 -18.91 5.15 9.49
C LEU A 349 -19.69 5.11 8.17
N ARG A 350 -19.94 3.91 7.66
CA ARG A 350 -20.51 3.66 6.33
C ARG A 350 -19.73 4.37 5.21
N PRO A 351 -18.43 4.07 5.06
CA PRO A 351 -17.57 4.75 4.11
C PRO A 351 -17.99 4.47 2.67
N THR A 352 -17.61 5.39 1.76
CA THR A 352 -17.81 5.23 0.31
C THR A 352 -16.51 4.84 -0.41
N ILE A 353 -15.37 5.11 0.23
CA ILE A 353 -14.03 4.79 -0.27
C ILE A 353 -13.32 3.91 0.76
N PHE A 354 -12.80 2.78 0.29
CA PHE A 354 -12.09 1.82 1.12
C PHE A 354 -10.74 1.45 0.48
N CYS A 355 -9.67 2.07 0.97
CA CYS A 355 -8.30 1.76 0.60
C CYS A 355 -7.73 0.73 1.56
N SER A 356 -7.13 -0.34 1.04
CA SER A 356 -6.61 -1.43 1.86
C SER A 356 -5.42 -2.14 1.21
N VAL A 357 -4.99 -3.20 1.86
CA VAL A 357 -3.92 -4.09 1.41
C VAL A 357 -4.47 -5.50 1.19
N PRO A 358 -3.81 -6.33 0.34
CA PRO A 358 -4.26 -7.67 0.00
C PRO A 358 -4.58 -8.56 1.20
N ARG A 359 -3.78 -8.49 2.27
CA ARG A 359 -3.99 -9.28 3.49
C ARG A 359 -5.41 -9.12 4.07
N LEU A 360 -5.92 -7.89 4.12
CA LEU A 360 -7.27 -7.66 4.64
C LEU A 360 -8.34 -8.11 3.64
N TYR A 361 -8.14 -7.90 2.34
CA TYR A 361 -9.08 -8.38 1.31
C TYR A 361 -9.16 -9.90 1.29
N ASN A 362 -8.04 -10.61 1.44
CA ASN A 362 -8.01 -12.07 1.57
C ASN A 362 -8.78 -12.52 2.81
N ARG A 363 -8.66 -11.83 3.94
CA ARG A 363 -9.41 -12.13 5.16
C ARG A 363 -10.93 -11.90 4.98
N ILE A 364 -11.32 -10.81 4.31
CA ILE A 364 -12.74 -10.53 3.97
C ILE A 364 -13.29 -11.63 3.05
N TYR A 365 -12.52 -12.01 2.01
CA TYR A 365 -12.86 -13.09 1.11
C TYR A 365 -13.09 -14.41 1.86
N ALA A 366 -12.11 -14.83 2.65
CA ALA A 366 -12.18 -16.07 3.43
C ALA A 366 -13.36 -16.05 4.41
N GLY A 367 -13.58 -14.94 5.12
CA GLY A 367 -14.68 -14.79 6.06
C GLY A 367 -16.06 -14.90 5.39
N ILE A 368 -16.24 -14.32 4.20
CA ILE A 368 -17.50 -14.43 3.44
C ILE A 368 -17.68 -15.85 2.93
N MET A 369 -16.67 -16.47 2.33
CA MET A 369 -16.75 -17.81 1.79
C MET A 369 -17.03 -18.86 2.87
N ASN A 370 -16.41 -18.74 4.04
CA ASN A 370 -16.68 -19.61 5.19
C ASN A 370 -18.12 -19.43 5.69
N ALA A 371 -18.61 -18.19 5.78
CA ALA A 371 -20.01 -17.93 6.16
C ALA A 371 -21.01 -18.51 5.14
N VAL A 372 -20.71 -18.44 3.84
CA VAL A 372 -21.51 -19.04 2.77
C VAL A 372 -21.57 -20.57 2.94
N LYS A 373 -20.42 -21.24 3.11
CA LYS A 373 -20.35 -22.69 3.33
C LYS A 373 -21.12 -23.12 4.58
N ALA A 374 -20.95 -22.37 5.69
CA ALA A 374 -21.64 -22.65 6.95
C ALA A 374 -23.17 -22.41 6.90
N SER A 375 -23.68 -21.66 5.93
CA SER A 375 -25.09 -21.27 5.85
C SER A 375 -26.06 -22.39 5.40
N GLY A 376 -25.51 -23.53 5.01
CA GLY A 376 -26.28 -24.70 4.53
C GLY A 376 -26.49 -24.71 3.01
N GLY A 377 -26.71 -25.93 2.47
CA GLY A 377 -26.64 -26.19 1.03
C GLY A 377 -27.57 -25.36 0.15
N LEU A 378 -28.76 -24.96 0.63
CA LEU A 378 -29.70 -24.15 -0.16
C LEU A 378 -29.18 -22.69 -0.31
N ARG A 379 -28.67 -22.10 0.76
CA ARG A 379 -28.16 -20.74 0.74
C ARG A 379 -26.82 -20.65 -0.03
N GLU A 380 -25.99 -21.66 0.10
CA GLU A 380 -24.75 -21.79 -0.68
C GLU A 380 -25.07 -21.91 -2.18
N ARG A 381 -26.05 -22.73 -2.58
CA ARG A 381 -26.49 -22.82 -3.98
C ARG A 381 -27.05 -21.50 -4.50
N LEU A 382 -27.81 -20.78 -3.69
CA LEU A 382 -28.32 -19.45 -4.05
C LEU A 382 -27.20 -18.46 -4.24
N PHE A 383 -26.20 -18.44 -3.35
CA PHE A 383 -25.01 -17.59 -3.49
C PHE A 383 -24.24 -17.91 -4.77
N ASN A 384 -23.98 -19.21 -5.04
CA ASN A 384 -23.25 -19.63 -6.23
C ASN A 384 -23.98 -19.26 -7.53
N ALA A 385 -25.33 -19.42 -7.56
CA ALA A 385 -26.14 -19.00 -8.69
C ALA A 385 -26.08 -17.48 -8.92
N ALA A 386 -26.21 -16.68 -7.86
CA ALA A 386 -26.10 -15.23 -7.91
C ALA A 386 -24.70 -14.78 -8.36
N TYR A 387 -23.66 -15.40 -7.82
CA TYR A 387 -22.26 -15.12 -8.14
C TYR A 387 -21.99 -15.37 -9.62
N ASN A 388 -22.33 -16.56 -10.12
CA ASN A 388 -22.13 -16.94 -11.51
C ASN A 388 -22.94 -16.06 -12.48
N ALA A 389 -24.18 -15.74 -12.15
CA ALA A 389 -25.02 -14.87 -12.96
C ALA A 389 -24.42 -13.45 -13.07
N LYS A 390 -23.94 -12.91 -11.95
CA LYS A 390 -23.31 -11.57 -11.92
C LYS A 390 -21.96 -11.57 -12.62
N LYS A 391 -21.16 -12.63 -12.44
CA LYS A 391 -19.88 -12.84 -13.15
C LYS A 391 -20.11 -12.84 -14.67
N GLN A 392 -21.05 -13.64 -15.16
CA GLN A 392 -21.37 -13.72 -16.60
C GLN A 392 -21.88 -12.40 -17.15
N ALA A 393 -22.70 -11.66 -16.40
CA ALA A 393 -23.15 -10.34 -16.83
C ALA A 393 -21.98 -9.37 -17.01
N LEU A 394 -21.07 -9.32 -16.01
CA LEU A 394 -19.87 -8.46 -16.08
C LEU A 394 -18.92 -8.85 -17.21
N LEU A 395 -18.67 -10.14 -17.42
CA LEU A 395 -17.83 -10.63 -18.52
C LEU A 395 -18.41 -10.28 -19.91
N ASN A 396 -19.73 -10.22 -20.03
CA ASN A 396 -20.43 -9.84 -21.26
C ASN A 396 -20.69 -8.32 -21.38
N GLY A 397 -20.09 -7.48 -20.52
CA GLY A 397 -20.29 -6.03 -20.52
C GLY A 397 -21.73 -5.60 -20.22
N LYS A 398 -22.54 -6.48 -19.58
CA LYS A 398 -23.96 -6.21 -19.25
C LYS A 398 -24.08 -5.76 -17.79
N ASN A 399 -25.07 -4.91 -17.52
CA ASN A 399 -25.41 -4.56 -16.16
C ASN A 399 -25.99 -5.79 -15.43
N PRO A 400 -25.46 -6.19 -14.25
CA PRO A 400 -26.00 -7.27 -13.47
C PRO A 400 -27.45 -6.99 -13.02
N SER A 401 -28.25 -8.03 -12.91
CA SER A 401 -29.63 -7.90 -12.40
C SER A 401 -29.66 -7.41 -10.95
N PRO A 402 -30.39 -6.32 -10.64
CA PRO A 402 -30.54 -5.82 -9.25
C PRO A 402 -31.18 -6.81 -8.28
N MET A 403 -31.87 -7.82 -8.80
CA MET A 403 -32.48 -8.87 -8.01
C MET A 403 -31.43 -9.62 -7.17
N TRP A 404 -30.29 -9.96 -7.75
CA TRP A 404 -29.22 -10.66 -7.04
C TRP A 404 -28.59 -9.80 -5.94
N ASP A 405 -28.47 -8.49 -6.17
CA ASP A 405 -28.03 -7.57 -5.13
C ASP A 405 -29.00 -7.57 -3.93
N ARG A 406 -30.31 -7.51 -4.18
CA ARG A 406 -31.33 -7.53 -3.11
C ARG A 406 -31.38 -8.86 -2.34
N LEU A 407 -31.25 -9.97 -3.05
CA LEU A 407 -31.39 -11.30 -2.43
C LEU A 407 -30.12 -11.76 -1.70
N VAL A 408 -28.93 -11.41 -2.22
CA VAL A 408 -27.66 -11.97 -1.77
C VAL A 408 -26.66 -10.89 -1.38
N PHE A 409 -26.29 -10.01 -2.32
CA PHE A 409 -25.09 -9.19 -2.15
C PHE A 409 -25.25 -7.98 -1.23
N ASN A 410 -26.45 -7.44 -1.04
CA ASN A 410 -26.65 -6.32 -0.11
C ASN A 410 -26.23 -6.67 1.32
N LYS A 411 -26.52 -7.90 1.77
CA LYS A 411 -26.09 -8.40 3.10
C LYS A 411 -24.56 -8.49 3.23
N ILE A 412 -23.87 -8.73 2.11
CA ILE A 412 -22.41 -8.75 2.05
C ILE A 412 -21.87 -7.34 2.05
N LYS A 413 -22.46 -6.44 1.24
CA LYS A 413 -22.11 -5.01 1.18
C LYS A 413 -22.29 -4.33 2.55
N ASP A 414 -23.34 -4.68 3.29
CA ASP A 414 -23.62 -4.12 4.61
C ASP A 414 -22.50 -4.38 5.63
N ARG A 415 -21.70 -5.44 5.45
CA ARG A 415 -20.52 -5.70 6.28
C ARG A 415 -19.44 -4.63 6.15
N LEU A 416 -19.39 -3.94 5.01
CA LEU A 416 -18.53 -2.77 4.77
C LEU A 416 -19.33 -1.45 4.87
N GLY A 417 -20.46 -1.43 5.57
CA GLY A 417 -21.31 -0.26 5.74
C GLY A 417 -22.30 0.02 4.61
N GLY A 418 -22.35 -0.82 3.55
CA GLY A 418 -23.35 -0.80 2.48
C GLY A 418 -23.22 0.33 1.45
N ARG A 419 -22.20 1.20 1.54
CA ARG A 419 -22.04 2.39 0.69
C ARG A 419 -20.72 2.44 -0.10
N VAL A 420 -19.85 1.44 0.08
CA VAL A 420 -18.54 1.43 -0.60
C VAL A 420 -18.74 1.38 -2.12
N ARG A 421 -18.27 2.44 -2.81
CA ARG A 421 -18.31 2.58 -4.26
C ARG A 421 -16.95 2.41 -4.92
N LEU A 422 -15.88 2.68 -4.16
CA LEU A 422 -14.49 2.57 -4.60
C LEU A 422 -13.69 1.76 -3.61
N ILE A 423 -13.03 0.73 -4.12
CA ILE A 423 -12.07 -0.11 -3.39
C ILE A 423 -10.72 0.05 -4.07
N VAL A 424 -9.68 0.36 -3.30
CA VAL A 424 -8.31 0.49 -3.82
C VAL A 424 -7.40 -0.49 -3.09
N SER A 425 -6.76 -1.37 -3.84
CA SER A 425 -5.74 -2.29 -3.33
C SER A 425 -4.36 -1.80 -3.73
N GLY A 426 -3.45 -1.75 -2.77
CA GLY A 426 -2.06 -1.36 -3.02
C GLY A 426 -1.09 -2.06 -2.10
N ALA A 427 0.17 -1.69 -2.25
CA ALA A 427 1.27 -2.09 -1.39
C ALA A 427 1.79 -3.53 -1.57
N SER A 428 0.98 -4.47 -2.04
CA SER A 428 1.37 -5.85 -2.39
C SER A 428 0.43 -6.39 -3.47
N PRO A 429 0.79 -7.42 -4.23
CA PRO A 429 -0.08 -8.00 -5.25
C PRO A 429 -1.35 -8.61 -4.64
N LEU A 430 -2.49 -8.35 -5.24
CA LEU A 430 -3.76 -9.01 -4.92
C LEU A 430 -4.01 -10.17 -5.88
N SER A 431 -4.49 -11.31 -5.34
CA SER A 431 -4.89 -12.43 -6.21
C SER A 431 -5.99 -12.01 -7.18
N PRO A 432 -5.87 -12.33 -8.49
CA PRO A 432 -6.90 -12.04 -9.47
C PRO A 432 -8.29 -12.55 -9.09
N ASP A 433 -8.37 -13.73 -8.45
CA ASP A 433 -9.64 -14.32 -8.02
C ASP A 433 -10.27 -13.53 -6.88
N VAL A 434 -9.47 -13.04 -5.93
CA VAL A 434 -9.97 -12.20 -4.83
C VAL A 434 -10.44 -10.85 -5.38
N LEU A 435 -9.71 -10.26 -6.33
CA LEU A 435 -10.12 -9.03 -6.99
C LEU A 435 -11.44 -9.22 -7.75
N GLU A 436 -11.59 -10.31 -8.51
CA GLU A 436 -12.84 -10.68 -9.19
C GLU A 436 -13.99 -10.86 -8.18
N PHE A 437 -13.73 -11.59 -7.10
CA PHE A 437 -14.71 -11.81 -6.03
C PHE A 437 -15.20 -10.48 -5.43
N LEU A 438 -14.28 -9.57 -5.13
CA LEU A 438 -14.64 -8.25 -4.60
C LEU A 438 -15.51 -7.48 -5.61
N ARG A 439 -15.16 -7.49 -6.91
CA ARG A 439 -15.97 -6.86 -7.98
C ARG A 439 -17.40 -7.41 -8.04
N ILE A 440 -17.54 -8.71 -7.94
CA ILE A 440 -18.85 -9.38 -8.00
C ILE A 440 -19.66 -9.10 -6.74
N CYS A 441 -19.08 -9.27 -5.55
CA CYS A 441 -19.79 -9.18 -4.28
C CYS A 441 -20.13 -7.74 -3.87
N PHE A 442 -19.19 -6.82 -4.04
CA PHE A 442 -19.40 -5.43 -3.60
C PHE A 442 -19.90 -4.50 -4.71
N GLY A 443 -19.67 -4.85 -5.98
CA GLY A 443 -20.25 -4.16 -7.13
C GLY A 443 -19.77 -2.73 -7.32
N GLY A 444 -18.64 -2.35 -6.71
CA GLY A 444 -17.99 -1.05 -6.86
C GLY A 444 -16.86 -1.08 -7.89
N ARG A 445 -16.22 0.05 -8.06
CA ARG A 445 -14.96 0.17 -8.80
C ARG A 445 -13.84 -0.37 -7.93
N ILE A 446 -13.05 -1.30 -8.46
CA ILE A 446 -11.92 -1.88 -7.76
C ILE A 446 -10.67 -1.61 -8.57
N ILE A 447 -9.73 -0.94 -7.94
CA ILE A 447 -8.47 -0.49 -8.54
C ILE A 447 -7.32 -1.16 -7.79
N GLU A 448 -6.38 -1.71 -8.51
CA GLU A 448 -5.09 -2.12 -7.99
C GLU A 448 -4.02 -1.12 -8.46
N GLY A 449 -3.15 -0.69 -7.54
CA GLY A 449 -2.08 0.26 -7.82
C GLY A 449 -0.73 -0.23 -7.29
N TYR A 450 0.33 0.23 -7.95
CA TYR A 450 1.72 -0.03 -7.58
C TYR A 450 2.43 1.29 -7.32
N GLY A 451 3.19 1.33 -6.25
CA GLY A 451 3.99 2.48 -5.87
C GLY A 451 4.86 2.21 -4.66
N MET A 452 5.69 3.17 -4.33
CA MET A 452 6.62 3.06 -3.21
C MET A 452 6.85 4.44 -2.58
N THR A 453 7.55 4.48 -1.46
CA THR A 453 7.80 5.75 -0.77
C THR A 453 8.62 6.69 -1.62
N GLU A 454 9.61 6.17 -2.32
CA GLU A 454 10.54 6.90 -3.20
C GLU A 454 9.85 7.53 -4.43
N THR A 455 8.63 7.14 -4.73
CA THR A 455 7.82 7.72 -5.82
C THR A 455 6.56 8.43 -5.33
N THR A 456 6.51 8.79 -4.06
CA THR A 456 5.36 9.45 -3.43
C THR A 456 4.04 8.72 -3.74
N SER A 457 4.04 7.41 -3.56
CA SER A 457 2.99 6.42 -3.80
C SER A 457 2.81 6.02 -5.27
N PRO A 458 1.75 6.36 -6.07
CA PRO A 458 1.47 5.56 -7.25
C PRO A 458 2.40 5.86 -8.43
N ILE A 459 3.11 4.83 -8.86
CA ILE A 459 3.80 4.74 -10.15
C ILE A 459 2.80 4.38 -11.25
N SER A 460 1.89 3.45 -10.94
CA SER A 460 0.84 3.00 -11.84
C SER A 460 -0.43 2.64 -11.08
N SER A 461 -1.56 2.71 -11.76
CA SER A 461 -2.86 2.27 -11.25
C SER A 461 -3.75 1.76 -12.38
N MET A 462 -4.63 0.82 -12.04
CA MET A 462 -5.69 0.40 -12.96
C MET A 462 -6.61 1.57 -13.25
N ASP A 463 -7.07 1.65 -14.49
CA ASP A 463 -8.13 2.59 -14.85
C ASP A 463 -9.47 2.11 -14.29
N GLU A 464 -10.35 3.02 -13.90
CA GLU A 464 -11.66 2.68 -13.34
C GLU A 464 -12.52 1.81 -14.27
N GLY A 465 -12.29 1.86 -15.58
CA GLY A 465 -12.98 1.05 -16.61
C GLY A 465 -12.28 -0.27 -16.95
N ASP A 466 -11.08 -0.54 -16.39
CA ASP A 466 -10.32 -1.74 -16.73
C ASP A 466 -10.87 -2.98 -16.02
N SER A 467 -11.36 -3.93 -16.80
CA SER A 467 -11.95 -5.17 -16.30
C SER A 467 -10.95 -6.33 -16.15
N LEU A 468 -9.74 -6.20 -16.69
CA LEU A 468 -8.70 -7.23 -16.52
C LEU A 468 -8.19 -7.28 -15.09
N ASN A 469 -7.73 -8.45 -14.69
CA ASN A 469 -7.15 -8.70 -13.37
C ASN A 469 -5.68 -9.11 -13.51
N GLY A 470 -4.91 -8.97 -12.42
CA GLY A 470 -3.54 -9.46 -12.34
C GLY A 470 -2.51 -8.54 -12.96
N HIS A 471 -2.77 -7.25 -12.97
CA HIS A 471 -1.84 -6.18 -13.34
C HIS A 471 -2.08 -4.94 -12.47
N VAL A 472 -1.16 -3.98 -12.52
CA VAL A 472 -1.21 -2.75 -11.72
C VAL A 472 -1.50 -1.50 -12.58
N GLY A 473 -2.08 -1.70 -13.76
CA GLY A 473 -2.55 -0.63 -14.64
C GLY A 473 -1.46 0.05 -15.46
N SER A 474 -1.73 1.29 -15.84
CA SER A 474 -0.84 2.14 -16.64
C SER A 474 -0.05 3.12 -15.77
N PRO A 475 1.04 3.71 -16.28
CA PRO A 475 1.77 4.76 -15.58
C PRO A 475 0.86 5.88 -15.10
N SER A 476 1.15 6.41 -13.91
CA SER A 476 0.51 7.62 -13.41
C SER A 476 0.71 8.78 -14.40
N PRO A 477 -0.26 9.68 -14.58
CA PRO A 477 -0.09 10.90 -15.38
C PRO A 477 1.11 11.77 -14.97
N SER A 478 1.66 11.55 -13.77
CA SER A 478 2.78 12.30 -13.20
C SER A 478 4.13 11.61 -13.32
N CYS A 479 4.21 10.48 -14.04
CA CYS A 479 5.49 9.82 -14.28
C CYS A 479 5.54 9.12 -15.63
N GLU A 480 6.74 8.76 -16.01
CA GLU A 480 7.01 7.87 -17.11
C GLU A 480 7.79 6.66 -16.61
N VAL A 481 7.60 5.53 -17.29
CA VAL A 481 8.11 4.22 -16.87
C VAL A 481 8.78 3.54 -18.04
N LYS A 482 9.94 2.93 -17.81
CA LYS A 482 10.59 2.01 -18.74
C LYS A 482 10.97 0.70 -18.03
N LEU A 483 11.15 -0.36 -18.81
CA LEU A 483 11.73 -1.61 -18.33
C LEU A 483 13.15 -1.71 -18.86
N VAL A 484 14.12 -1.86 -17.94
CA VAL A 484 15.54 -1.98 -18.24
C VAL A 484 15.91 -3.47 -18.19
N ASP A 485 16.69 -3.92 -19.16
CA ASP A 485 17.15 -5.31 -19.23
C ASP A 485 17.89 -5.71 -17.93
N VAL A 486 17.68 -6.95 -17.50
CA VAL A 486 18.35 -7.59 -16.36
C VAL A 486 19.00 -8.88 -16.86
N PRO A 487 20.17 -8.78 -17.52
CA PRO A 487 20.80 -9.92 -18.19
C PRO A 487 21.10 -11.09 -17.26
N GLU A 488 21.47 -10.79 -16.00
CA GLU A 488 21.73 -11.80 -14.97
C GLU A 488 20.51 -12.68 -14.64
N MET A 489 19.30 -12.24 -14.99
CA MET A 489 18.04 -12.98 -14.82
C MET A 489 17.44 -13.45 -16.14
N ASN A 490 18.10 -13.22 -17.25
CA ASN A 490 17.57 -13.45 -18.59
C ASN A 490 16.22 -12.74 -18.82
N TYR A 491 16.07 -11.53 -18.28
CA TYR A 491 14.91 -10.66 -18.51
C TYR A 491 15.31 -9.52 -19.42
N THR A 492 14.67 -9.44 -20.58
CA THR A 492 15.01 -8.45 -21.59
C THR A 492 13.77 -7.80 -22.20
N SER A 493 13.95 -6.62 -22.77
CA SER A 493 12.94 -5.90 -23.53
C SER A 493 12.50 -6.63 -24.83
N ASP A 494 13.28 -7.64 -25.27
CA ASP A 494 12.99 -8.45 -26.45
C ASP A 494 12.25 -9.75 -26.12
N ASP A 495 11.99 -10.02 -24.86
CA ASP A 495 11.32 -11.25 -24.41
C ASP A 495 9.94 -11.43 -25.04
N LYS A 496 9.63 -12.66 -25.36
CA LYS A 496 8.32 -13.07 -25.90
C LYS A 496 7.59 -13.95 -24.89
N PRO A 497 6.26 -13.85 -24.77
CA PRO A 497 5.36 -12.96 -25.52
C PRO A 497 5.37 -11.50 -25.04
N TYR A 498 5.99 -11.19 -23.89
CA TYR A 498 5.96 -9.85 -23.28
C TYR A 498 7.36 -9.38 -22.88
N PRO A 499 7.70 -8.10 -23.14
CA PRO A 499 8.93 -7.48 -22.65
C PRO A 499 9.00 -7.53 -21.12
N ARG A 500 10.18 -7.89 -20.57
CA ARG A 500 10.44 -7.93 -19.12
C ARG A 500 11.68 -7.12 -18.77
N GLY A 501 11.74 -6.64 -17.53
CA GLY A 501 12.90 -5.92 -17.03
C GLY A 501 12.67 -5.26 -15.69
N GLU A 502 13.69 -4.57 -15.19
CA GLU A 502 13.61 -3.73 -14.01
C GLU A 502 12.77 -2.48 -14.30
N ILE A 503 11.81 -2.19 -13.43
CA ILE A 503 10.95 -1.02 -13.54
C ILE A 503 11.74 0.22 -13.13
N CYS A 504 11.94 1.13 -14.07
CA CYS A 504 12.58 2.42 -13.83
C CYS A 504 11.60 3.56 -14.06
N ILE A 505 11.63 4.55 -13.19
CA ILE A 505 10.64 5.63 -13.11
C ILE A 505 11.33 6.98 -13.21
N ARG A 506 10.71 7.93 -13.91
CA ARG A 506 11.12 9.33 -13.93
C ARG A 506 9.90 10.23 -13.91
N GLY A 507 10.00 11.36 -13.20
CA GLY A 507 8.95 12.35 -13.13
C GLY A 507 8.89 13.12 -11.81
N PRO A 508 7.98 14.09 -11.69
CA PRO A 508 7.88 14.96 -10.52
C PRO A 508 7.47 14.25 -9.22
N ILE A 509 7.06 12.98 -9.29
CA ILE A 509 6.72 12.18 -8.10
C ILE A 509 7.94 11.51 -7.47
N VAL A 510 9.09 11.47 -8.15
CA VAL A 510 10.32 10.84 -7.68
C VAL A 510 10.95 11.68 -6.58
N PHE A 511 11.36 11.04 -5.50
CA PHE A 511 11.96 11.67 -4.33
C PHE A 511 13.29 12.38 -4.64
N GLN A 512 13.74 13.23 -3.71
CA GLN A 512 15.02 13.93 -3.88
C GLN A 512 16.24 13.05 -3.57
N GLY A 513 16.04 11.97 -2.83
CA GLY A 513 17.09 11.05 -2.39
C GLY A 513 16.90 10.59 -0.95
N TYR A 514 17.82 9.77 -0.46
CA TYR A 514 17.85 9.33 0.92
C TYR A 514 18.54 10.38 1.81
N TYR A 515 17.91 10.68 2.94
CA TYR A 515 18.40 11.71 3.87
C TYR A 515 19.77 11.33 4.44
N LYS A 516 20.77 12.20 4.25
CA LYS A 516 22.17 11.99 4.63
C LYS A 516 22.83 10.74 4.04
N ASP A 517 22.36 10.28 2.89
CA ASP A 517 22.87 9.07 2.25
C ASP A 517 22.94 9.28 0.72
N GLU A 518 23.92 10.06 0.31
CA GLU A 518 24.15 10.37 -1.10
C GLU A 518 24.63 9.15 -1.91
N GLU A 519 25.37 8.24 -1.28
CA GLU A 519 25.88 7.05 -1.94
C GLU A 519 24.73 6.16 -2.39
N GLN A 520 23.84 5.80 -1.48
CA GLN A 520 22.63 5.01 -1.84
C GLN A 520 21.71 5.77 -2.79
N THR A 521 21.65 7.09 -2.70
CA THR A 521 20.87 7.91 -3.65
C THR A 521 21.40 7.75 -5.07
N ARG A 522 22.73 7.81 -5.27
CA ARG A 522 23.38 7.62 -6.59
C ARG A 522 23.26 6.19 -7.12
N GLU A 523 23.16 5.19 -6.24
CA GLU A 523 22.93 3.80 -6.64
C GLU A 523 21.54 3.60 -7.29
N VAL A 524 20.54 4.36 -6.85
CA VAL A 524 19.15 4.16 -7.28
C VAL A 524 18.63 5.23 -8.25
N ILE A 525 19.26 6.41 -8.32
CA ILE A 525 18.91 7.47 -9.28
C ILE A 525 20.13 7.70 -10.19
N ASN A 526 19.97 7.40 -11.47
CA ASN A 526 21.04 7.62 -12.44
C ASN A 526 21.14 9.08 -12.89
N GLU A 527 22.17 9.42 -13.68
CA GLU A 527 22.45 10.77 -14.17
C GLU A 527 21.32 11.35 -15.02
N ASP A 528 20.53 10.52 -15.70
CA ASP A 528 19.36 10.92 -16.50
C ASP A 528 18.09 11.13 -15.65
N GLY A 529 18.18 11.01 -14.33
CA GLY A 529 17.07 11.16 -13.38
C GLY A 529 16.10 9.98 -13.34
N TRP A 530 16.51 8.79 -13.83
CA TRP A 530 15.74 7.56 -13.71
C TRP A 530 16.01 6.91 -12.36
N PHE A 531 14.93 6.69 -11.63
CA PHE A 531 14.93 5.94 -10.38
C PHE A 531 14.73 4.44 -10.68
N HIS A 532 15.66 3.62 -10.22
CA HIS A 532 15.67 2.16 -10.29
C HIS A 532 14.93 1.58 -9.09
N SER A 533 13.74 1.01 -9.32
CA SER A 533 12.87 0.55 -8.22
C SER A 533 13.37 -0.72 -7.54
N GLY A 534 14.20 -1.51 -8.21
CA GLY A 534 14.55 -2.86 -7.79
C GLY A 534 13.40 -3.87 -7.93
N ASP A 535 12.29 -3.49 -8.55
CA ASP A 535 11.16 -4.38 -8.85
C ASP A 535 11.19 -4.79 -10.34
N ILE A 536 10.88 -6.05 -10.61
CA ILE A 536 10.81 -6.60 -11.96
C ILE A 536 9.37 -6.59 -12.45
N GLY A 537 9.17 -6.12 -13.66
CA GLY A 537 7.87 -6.06 -14.30
C GLY A 537 7.86 -6.55 -15.74
N LEU A 538 6.66 -6.60 -16.29
CA LEU A 538 6.42 -6.85 -17.71
C LEU A 538 5.28 -5.97 -18.22
N TRP A 539 5.28 -5.72 -19.55
CA TRP A 539 4.19 -5.03 -20.22
C TRP A 539 3.22 -6.01 -20.83
N LEU A 540 1.95 -5.95 -20.40
CA LEU A 540 0.83 -6.65 -21.00
C LEU A 540 0.24 -5.82 -22.17
N PRO A 541 -0.57 -6.44 -23.07
CA PRO A 541 -1.28 -5.73 -24.13
C PRO A 541 -2.06 -4.52 -23.59
N GLY A 542 -2.10 -3.45 -24.37
CA GLY A 542 -2.72 -2.19 -23.98
C GLY A 542 -1.86 -1.31 -23.07
N GLY A 543 -0.59 -1.65 -22.86
CA GLY A 543 0.34 -0.87 -22.04
C GLY A 543 0.03 -0.94 -20.55
N ARG A 544 -0.32 -2.12 -20.07
CA ARG A 544 -0.54 -2.43 -18.66
C ARG A 544 0.71 -3.01 -18.03
N LEU A 545 1.12 -2.46 -16.89
CA LEU A 545 2.25 -2.96 -16.11
C LEU A 545 1.79 -4.11 -15.21
N LYS A 546 2.58 -5.19 -15.19
CA LYS A 546 2.44 -6.30 -14.25
C LYS A 546 3.73 -6.48 -13.49
N ILE A 547 3.65 -6.53 -12.17
CA ILE A 547 4.79 -6.81 -11.30
C ILE A 547 5.04 -8.31 -11.27
N ILE A 548 6.30 -8.72 -11.37
CA ILE A 548 6.73 -10.12 -11.27
C ILE A 548 7.17 -10.41 -9.84
N ASP A 549 8.23 -9.72 -9.37
CA ASP A 549 8.75 -9.78 -8.00
C ASP A 549 9.84 -8.70 -7.81
N ARG A 550 10.42 -8.64 -6.61
CA ARG A 550 11.61 -7.82 -6.34
C ARG A 550 12.88 -8.50 -6.84
N LYS A 551 13.74 -7.74 -7.52
CA LYS A 551 15.02 -8.22 -8.06
C LYS A 551 15.85 -8.98 -7.02
N LYS A 552 15.97 -8.44 -5.80
CA LYS A 552 16.73 -9.05 -4.69
C LYS A 552 16.06 -10.24 -4.01
N ASN A 553 14.76 -10.44 -4.20
CA ASN A 553 14.03 -11.58 -3.66
C ASN A 553 14.08 -12.78 -4.62
N ILE A 554 14.28 -12.50 -5.91
CA ILE A 554 14.39 -13.54 -6.95
C ILE A 554 15.72 -14.28 -6.74
N PHE A 555 15.66 -15.58 -6.66
CA PHE A 555 16.83 -16.45 -6.56
C PHE A 555 16.83 -17.51 -7.66
N LYS A 556 18.00 -18.07 -7.93
CA LYS A 556 18.21 -19.08 -8.96
C LYS A 556 18.34 -20.45 -8.32
N LEU A 557 17.63 -21.45 -8.85
CA LEU A 557 17.79 -22.85 -8.45
C LEU A 557 18.99 -23.50 -9.17
N ALA A 558 19.43 -24.66 -8.68
CA ALA A 558 20.57 -25.39 -9.21
C ALA A 558 20.48 -25.71 -10.72
N GLN A 559 19.25 -25.95 -11.21
CA GLN A 559 19.00 -26.22 -12.64
C GLN A 559 18.90 -24.94 -13.50
N GLY A 560 19.09 -23.76 -12.92
CA GLY A 560 19.13 -22.51 -13.65
C GLY A 560 17.80 -21.71 -13.69
N GLU A 561 16.73 -22.24 -13.12
CA GLU A 561 15.42 -21.56 -13.08
C GLU A 561 15.40 -20.44 -12.05
N TYR A 562 14.82 -19.29 -12.43
CA TYR A 562 14.63 -18.14 -11.53
C TYR A 562 13.26 -18.20 -10.86
N ILE A 563 13.27 -18.05 -9.55
CA ILE A 563 12.09 -18.16 -8.69
C ILE A 563 11.73 -16.78 -8.13
N ALA A 564 10.48 -16.42 -8.29
CA ALA A 564 9.82 -15.27 -7.66
C ALA A 564 9.05 -15.76 -6.42
N PRO A 565 9.64 -15.76 -5.22
CA PRO A 565 9.04 -16.42 -4.06
C PRO A 565 7.75 -15.74 -3.58
N GLU A 566 7.62 -14.41 -3.66
CA GLU A 566 6.40 -13.71 -3.26
C GLU A 566 5.18 -14.13 -4.10
N LYS A 567 5.39 -14.40 -5.40
CA LYS A 567 4.35 -14.96 -6.28
C LYS A 567 3.82 -16.30 -5.74
N ILE A 568 4.73 -17.17 -5.34
CA ILE A 568 4.41 -18.53 -4.85
C ILE A 568 3.75 -18.45 -3.47
N GLU A 569 4.27 -17.62 -2.57
CA GLU A 569 3.68 -17.36 -1.25
C GLU A 569 2.26 -16.83 -1.34
N ASN A 570 1.99 -15.92 -2.29
CA ASN A 570 0.64 -15.41 -2.56
C ASN A 570 -0.32 -16.50 -3.08
N VAL A 571 0.17 -17.47 -3.82
CA VAL A 571 -0.61 -18.63 -4.23
C VAL A 571 -0.95 -19.49 -3.00
N TYR A 572 0.04 -19.82 -2.19
CA TYR A 572 -0.14 -20.67 -1.01
C TYR A 572 -0.92 -19.99 0.13
N ALA A 573 -1.00 -18.67 0.16
CA ALA A 573 -1.89 -17.95 1.07
C ALA A 573 -3.39 -18.29 0.91
N LYS A 574 -3.76 -19.00 -0.18
CA LYS A 574 -5.12 -19.53 -0.39
C LYS A 574 -5.33 -20.89 0.28
N CYS A 575 -4.28 -21.56 0.69
CA CYS A 575 -4.39 -22.87 1.36
C CYS A 575 -5.07 -22.71 2.72
N LYS A 576 -6.03 -23.57 3.00
CA LYS A 576 -6.85 -23.48 4.22
C LYS A 576 -6.06 -23.61 5.53
N PHE A 577 -4.96 -24.36 5.52
CA PHE A 577 -4.12 -24.60 6.69
C PHE A 577 -3.10 -23.49 6.96
N ILE A 578 -2.85 -22.60 6.01
CA ILE A 578 -1.72 -21.67 6.03
C ILE A 578 -2.15 -20.29 6.53
N ALA A 579 -1.62 -19.87 7.67
CA ALA A 579 -1.72 -18.49 8.14
C ALA A 579 -0.64 -17.61 7.47
N GLN A 580 0.61 -18.10 7.39
CA GLN A 580 1.73 -17.41 6.75
C GLN A 580 2.68 -18.47 6.16
N CYS A 581 3.39 -18.11 5.07
CA CYS A 581 4.29 -19.00 4.36
C CYS A 581 5.56 -18.27 3.97
N PHE A 582 6.72 -18.86 4.25
CA PHE A 582 8.04 -18.42 3.80
C PHE A 582 8.62 -19.47 2.85
N VAL A 583 8.68 -19.17 1.56
CA VAL A 583 9.25 -20.02 0.53
C VAL A 583 10.73 -19.74 0.38
N TYR A 584 11.54 -20.80 0.38
CA TYR A 584 13.00 -20.73 0.23
C TYR A 584 13.52 -21.67 -0.85
N GLY A 585 14.59 -21.24 -1.51
CA GLY A 585 15.42 -21.99 -2.41
C GLY A 585 16.74 -21.27 -2.65
N ASP A 586 17.71 -21.97 -3.22
CA ASP A 586 19.02 -21.42 -3.57
C ASP A 586 19.66 -22.16 -4.75
N SER A 587 20.81 -21.68 -5.20
CA SER A 587 21.53 -22.23 -6.35
C SER A 587 22.20 -23.61 -6.11
N LEU A 588 22.17 -24.11 -4.89
CA LEU A 588 22.68 -25.42 -4.52
C LEU A 588 21.60 -26.50 -4.60
N ASN A 589 20.33 -26.10 -4.59
CA ASN A 589 19.19 -26.99 -4.51
C ASN A 589 18.27 -26.85 -5.73
N SER A 590 17.75 -28.00 -6.22
CA SER A 590 16.84 -28.05 -7.37
C SER A 590 15.37 -27.91 -7.00
N SER A 591 15.05 -27.86 -5.72
CA SER A 591 13.68 -27.88 -5.19
C SER A 591 13.44 -26.72 -4.22
N LEU A 592 12.18 -26.30 -4.12
CA LEU A 592 11.73 -25.33 -3.12
C LEU A 592 11.31 -26.04 -1.85
N VAL A 593 11.59 -25.37 -0.71
CA VAL A 593 11.08 -25.74 0.62
C VAL A 593 10.33 -24.56 1.22
N ALA A 594 9.46 -24.82 2.21
CA ALA A 594 8.77 -23.73 2.89
C ALA A 594 8.64 -23.94 4.40
N VAL A 595 8.69 -22.83 5.14
CA VAL A 595 8.26 -22.77 6.53
C VAL A 595 6.84 -22.22 6.55
N VAL A 596 5.93 -22.96 7.17
CA VAL A 596 4.49 -22.67 7.20
C VAL A 596 4.04 -22.43 8.62
N SER A 597 3.62 -21.21 8.93
CA SER A 597 2.85 -20.92 10.14
C SER A 597 1.41 -21.36 9.91
N VAL A 598 0.92 -22.30 10.71
CA VAL A 598 -0.39 -22.92 10.52
C VAL A 598 -1.52 -22.11 11.14
N ASP A 599 -2.71 -22.18 10.52
CA ASP A 599 -3.94 -21.69 11.15
C ASP A 599 -4.37 -22.70 12.24
N HIS A 600 -4.30 -22.26 13.50
CA HIS A 600 -4.55 -23.13 14.66
C HIS A 600 -5.96 -23.71 14.69
N ASP A 601 -6.95 -22.94 14.29
CA ASP A 601 -8.35 -23.36 14.39
C ASP A 601 -8.69 -24.35 13.26
N VAL A 602 -8.16 -24.10 12.08
CA VAL A 602 -8.31 -25.02 10.93
C VAL A 602 -7.57 -26.33 11.22
N LEU A 603 -6.38 -26.27 11.80
CA LEU A 603 -5.60 -27.45 12.14
C LEU A 603 -6.30 -28.31 13.20
N LYS A 604 -6.88 -27.71 14.26
CA LYS A 604 -7.68 -28.40 15.27
C LYS A 604 -8.91 -29.06 14.65
N ALA A 605 -9.66 -28.33 13.83
CA ALA A 605 -10.86 -28.82 13.18
C ALA A 605 -10.56 -30.04 12.26
N TRP A 606 -9.47 -29.95 11.50
CA TRP A 606 -9.02 -31.05 10.64
C TRP A 606 -8.60 -32.28 11.48
N ALA A 607 -7.78 -32.08 12.53
CA ALA A 607 -7.36 -33.19 13.40
C ALA A 607 -8.55 -33.91 14.03
N ALA A 608 -9.59 -33.16 14.44
CA ALA A 608 -10.83 -33.72 14.96
C ALA A 608 -11.58 -34.54 13.90
N SER A 609 -11.65 -34.05 12.64
CA SER A 609 -12.31 -34.76 11.54
C SER A 609 -11.63 -36.07 11.15
N GLU A 610 -10.31 -36.12 11.28
CA GLU A 610 -9.48 -37.31 11.01
C GLU A 610 -9.38 -38.26 12.22
N GLY A 611 -10.05 -37.94 13.33
CA GLY A 611 -9.99 -38.73 14.56
C GLY A 611 -8.59 -38.75 15.22
N ASN A 612 -7.72 -37.82 14.90
CA ASN A 612 -6.38 -37.72 15.46
C ASN A 612 -6.43 -37.24 16.91
N LYS A 613 -5.92 -38.05 17.82
CA LYS A 613 -5.70 -37.65 19.22
C LYS A 613 -4.34 -36.97 19.33
N TYR A 614 -4.28 -35.82 20.00
CA TYR A 614 -3.06 -35.07 20.26
C TYR A 614 -3.12 -34.41 21.64
N GLU A 615 -1.98 -34.28 22.29
CA GLU A 615 -1.86 -33.62 23.59
C GLU A 615 -1.76 -32.09 23.44
N ASN A 616 -1.07 -31.63 22.41
CA ASN A 616 -0.90 -30.21 22.10
C ASN A 616 -0.69 -30.00 20.59
N LEU A 617 -0.87 -28.76 20.12
CA LEU A 617 -0.74 -28.42 18.70
C LEU A 617 0.68 -28.64 18.14
N ALA A 618 1.72 -28.54 18.98
CA ALA A 618 3.09 -28.77 18.54
C ALA A 618 3.30 -30.23 18.08
N GLN A 619 2.60 -31.17 18.70
CA GLN A 619 2.60 -32.58 18.28
C GLN A 619 2.02 -32.74 16.86
N LEU A 620 0.95 -32.00 16.54
CA LEU A 620 0.36 -32.01 15.19
C LEU A 620 1.34 -31.43 14.15
N CYS A 621 2.07 -30.40 14.47
CA CYS A 621 3.05 -29.83 13.54
C CYS A 621 4.19 -30.80 13.21
N ASN A 622 4.49 -31.73 14.10
CA ASN A 622 5.49 -32.77 13.89
C ASN A 622 4.93 -34.07 13.30
N ASP A 623 3.60 -34.20 13.16
CA ASP A 623 2.96 -35.41 12.60
C ASP A 623 3.16 -35.44 11.06
N PRO A 624 3.78 -36.52 10.51
CA PRO A 624 3.98 -36.67 9.06
C PRO A 624 2.68 -36.63 8.27
N ARG A 625 1.55 -37.09 8.84
CA ARG A 625 0.22 -37.07 8.19
C ARG A 625 -0.28 -35.65 7.99
N VAL A 626 -0.08 -34.77 8.99
CA VAL A 626 -0.41 -33.34 8.92
C VAL A 626 0.44 -32.67 7.85
N ARG A 627 1.74 -32.92 7.83
CA ARG A 627 2.62 -32.39 6.77
C ARG A 627 2.20 -32.83 5.39
N ALA A 628 1.87 -34.11 5.22
CA ALA A 628 1.37 -34.64 3.94
C ALA A 628 0.04 -34.00 3.51
N ALA A 629 -0.90 -33.78 4.44
CA ALA A 629 -2.17 -33.14 4.15
C ALA A 629 -2.00 -31.67 3.71
N ILE A 630 -1.10 -30.93 4.37
CA ILE A 630 -0.78 -29.55 4.01
C ILE A 630 -0.08 -29.47 2.64
N LEU A 631 0.90 -30.34 2.37
CA LEU A 631 1.55 -30.43 1.04
C LEU A 631 0.54 -30.77 -0.06
N ALA A 632 -0.40 -31.67 0.19
CA ALA A 632 -1.43 -32.01 -0.77
C ALA A 632 -2.37 -30.79 -1.06
N ASP A 633 -2.73 -30.00 -0.04
CA ASP A 633 -3.50 -28.77 -0.21
C ASP A 633 -2.71 -27.72 -0.99
N MET A 634 -1.41 -27.54 -0.68
CA MET A 634 -0.50 -26.67 -1.44
C MET A 634 -0.38 -27.10 -2.90
N ASP A 635 -0.23 -28.39 -3.17
CA ASP A 635 -0.19 -28.94 -4.53
C ASP A 635 -1.48 -28.68 -5.30
N ALA A 636 -2.64 -28.84 -4.66
CA ALA A 636 -3.93 -28.58 -5.27
C ALA A 636 -4.08 -27.11 -5.67
N VAL A 637 -3.80 -26.19 -4.73
CA VAL A 637 -3.86 -24.74 -4.96
C VAL A 637 -2.80 -24.30 -6.00
N GLY A 638 -1.60 -24.89 -5.96
CA GLY A 638 -0.54 -24.60 -6.92
C GLY A 638 -0.91 -25.01 -8.36
N ARG A 639 -1.58 -26.16 -8.54
CA ARG A 639 -2.09 -26.60 -9.85
C ARG A 639 -3.21 -25.70 -10.36
N GLU A 640 -4.15 -25.32 -9.50
CA GLU A 640 -5.21 -24.37 -9.85
C GLU A 640 -4.65 -23.02 -10.31
N ALA A 641 -3.59 -22.53 -9.63
CA ALA A 641 -2.88 -21.31 -9.97
C ALA A 641 -1.87 -21.48 -11.13
N GLN A 642 -1.78 -22.66 -11.75
CA GLN A 642 -0.87 -22.98 -12.86
C GLN A 642 0.61 -22.71 -12.55
N LEU A 643 1.06 -23.03 -11.33
CA LEU A 643 2.47 -23.01 -10.99
C LEU A 643 3.24 -23.99 -11.89
N ARG A 644 4.46 -23.62 -12.29
CA ARG A 644 5.34 -24.50 -13.04
C ARG A 644 5.92 -25.57 -12.13
N GLY A 645 6.37 -26.70 -12.69
CA GLY A 645 6.86 -27.84 -11.92
C GLY A 645 7.92 -27.52 -10.88
N PHE A 646 8.83 -26.60 -11.21
CA PHE A 646 9.89 -26.13 -10.31
C PHE A 646 9.44 -25.05 -9.30
N GLU A 647 8.24 -24.49 -9.44
CA GLU A 647 7.66 -23.54 -8.50
C GLU A 647 6.88 -24.23 -7.35
N PHE A 648 6.76 -25.57 -7.39
CA PHE A 648 6.13 -26.33 -6.31
C PHE A 648 7.08 -26.57 -5.15
N VAL A 649 6.62 -26.28 -3.94
CA VAL A 649 7.30 -26.64 -2.70
C VAL A 649 7.29 -28.16 -2.53
N LYS A 650 8.43 -28.75 -2.18
CA LYS A 650 8.61 -30.21 -2.04
C LYS A 650 8.69 -30.69 -0.61
N ALA A 651 9.03 -29.81 0.33
CA ALA A 651 9.05 -30.12 1.75
C ALA A 651 8.60 -28.90 2.55
N VAL A 652 7.94 -29.15 3.69
CA VAL A 652 7.50 -28.10 4.60
C VAL A 652 7.88 -28.39 6.06
N THR A 653 8.27 -27.34 6.76
CA THR A 653 8.31 -27.35 8.23
C THR A 653 7.13 -26.54 8.74
N LEU A 654 6.35 -27.12 9.65
CA LEU A 654 5.19 -26.49 10.25
C LEU A 654 5.57 -25.85 11.58
N VAL A 655 5.16 -24.60 11.79
CA VAL A 655 5.40 -23.85 13.02
C VAL A 655 4.08 -23.28 13.55
N LEU A 656 3.95 -23.24 14.88
CA LEU A 656 2.81 -22.62 15.55
C LEU A 656 2.98 -21.11 15.68
N GLU A 657 4.23 -20.69 15.83
CA GLU A 657 4.58 -19.31 15.96
C GLU A 657 4.26 -18.55 14.68
N GLN A 658 3.58 -17.42 14.81
CA GLN A 658 3.35 -16.53 13.68
C GLN A 658 4.60 -15.70 13.41
N PHE A 659 4.79 -15.33 12.16
CA PHE A 659 5.79 -14.32 11.80
C PHE A 659 5.26 -12.97 12.27
N THR A 660 6.03 -12.27 13.08
CA THR A 660 5.65 -10.99 13.69
C THR A 660 6.78 -9.96 13.59
N VAL A 661 6.49 -8.75 14.01
CA VAL A 661 7.52 -7.69 14.14
C VAL A 661 8.41 -7.95 15.35
N GLU A 662 7.82 -8.50 16.41
CA GLU A 662 8.49 -8.79 17.68
C GLU A 662 9.58 -9.87 17.55
N ASN A 663 9.35 -10.88 16.68
CA ASN A 663 10.38 -11.90 16.39
C ASN A 663 11.27 -11.52 15.20
N ASP A 664 11.23 -10.28 14.76
CA ASP A 664 12.00 -9.69 13.66
C ASP A 664 11.81 -10.36 12.29
N LEU A 665 10.76 -11.16 12.12
CA LEU A 665 10.47 -11.83 10.85
C LEU A 665 9.66 -10.98 9.87
N LEU A 666 8.93 -9.96 10.38
CA LEU A 666 8.14 -9.05 9.55
C LEU A 666 8.64 -7.61 9.66
N THR A 667 8.42 -6.86 8.60
CA THR A 667 8.60 -5.41 8.63
C THR A 667 7.54 -4.76 9.52
N PRO A 668 7.86 -3.66 10.25
CA PRO A 668 6.91 -2.97 11.13
C PRO A 668 5.84 -2.19 10.36
N THR A 669 5.77 -2.35 9.06
CA THR A 669 4.74 -1.74 8.23
C THR A 669 3.48 -2.60 8.20
N PHE A 670 2.33 -2.00 7.94
CA PHE A 670 1.06 -2.73 7.80
C PHE A 670 1.09 -3.81 6.72
N LYS A 671 2.05 -3.76 5.80
CA LYS A 671 2.34 -4.81 4.81
C LYS A 671 2.77 -6.11 5.45
N ALA A 672 3.39 -6.05 6.63
CA ALA A 672 3.95 -7.21 7.32
C ALA A 672 4.75 -8.10 6.35
N THR A 673 5.65 -7.48 5.57
CA THR A 673 6.48 -8.20 4.58
C THR A 673 7.54 -9.02 5.30
N ILE A 674 7.77 -10.25 4.85
CA ILE A 674 8.79 -11.13 5.42
C ILE A 674 10.18 -10.52 5.17
N LYS A 675 10.95 -10.38 6.23
CA LYS A 675 12.37 -10.03 6.17
C LYS A 675 13.15 -11.28 5.80
N ARG A 676 13.33 -11.54 4.51
CA ARG A 676 13.90 -12.80 3.99
C ARG A 676 15.26 -13.19 4.55
N PRO A 677 16.25 -12.27 4.71
CA PRO A 677 17.52 -12.62 5.35
C PRO A 677 17.34 -13.09 6.79
N GLN A 678 16.50 -12.40 7.57
CA GLN A 678 16.20 -12.74 8.94
C GLN A 678 15.44 -14.06 9.04
N ALA A 679 14.42 -14.26 8.20
CA ALA A 679 13.67 -15.51 8.15
C ALA A 679 14.57 -16.70 7.77
N LYS A 680 15.49 -16.51 6.80
CA LYS A 680 16.49 -17.53 6.44
C LYS A 680 17.36 -17.88 7.65
N ALA A 681 17.93 -16.90 8.35
CA ALA A 681 18.78 -17.12 9.52
C ALA A 681 17.99 -17.76 10.68
N TYR A 682 16.77 -17.29 10.94
CA TYR A 682 15.91 -17.82 12.01
C TYR A 682 15.54 -19.30 11.77
N TYR A 683 15.25 -19.66 10.53
CA TYR A 683 14.84 -21.01 10.16
C TYR A 683 15.93 -21.85 9.51
N GLU A 684 17.21 -21.47 9.61
CA GLU A 684 18.33 -22.13 8.94
C GLU A 684 18.38 -23.64 9.19
N LYS A 685 18.19 -24.05 10.46
CA LYS A 685 18.15 -25.46 10.86
C LYS A 685 16.98 -26.23 10.23
N ALA A 686 15.80 -25.59 10.18
CA ALA A 686 14.61 -26.20 9.58
C ALA A 686 14.78 -26.35 8.06
N ILE A 687 15.33 -25.33 7.40
CA ILE A 687 15.64 -25.34 5.97
C ILE A 687 16.65 -26.47 5.65
N SER A 688 17.73 -26.56 6.41
CA SER A 688 18.76 -27.60 6.23
C SER A 688 18.18 -29.00 6.42
N ASN A 689 17.32 -29.21 7.43
CA ASN A 689 16.66 -30.50 7.65
C ASN A 689 15.74 -30.90 6.49
N MET A 690 14.95 -29.95 5.95
CA MET A 690 14.09 -30.22 4.80
C MET A 690 14.87 -30.65 3.58
N TYR A 691 16.00 -30.01 3.30
CA TYR A 691 16.87 -30.41 2.18
C TYR A 691 17.55 -31.77 2.43
N ALA A 692 17.94 -32.07 3.67
CA ALA A 692 18.48 -33.38 4.03
C ALA A 692 17.42 -34.50 3.85
N GLU A 693 16.17 -34.26 4.24
CA GLU A 693 15.05 -35.19 3.99
C GLU A 693 14.81 -35.43 2.49
N LEU A 694 14.84 -34.36 1.67
CA LEU A 694 14.70 -34.46 0.23
C LEU A 694 15.86 -35.26 -0.42
N ALA A 695 17.10 -35.00 0.00
CA ALA A 695 18.27 -35.74 -0.50
C ALA A 695 18.22 -37.22 -0.12
N ALA A 696 17.74 -37.55 1.10
CA ALA A 696 17.62 -38.95 1.53
C ALA A 696 16.48 -39.70 0.80
N SER A 697 15.47 -38.99 0.31
CA SER A 697 14.33 -39.55 -0.43
C SER A 697 14.56 -39.66 -1.93
N ASP A 698 15.65 -39.11 -2.47
CA ASP A 698 15.99 -39.19 -3.91
C ASP A 698 16.57 -40.57 -4.28
N PRO A 699 15.92 -41.34 -5.17
CA PRO A 699 16.39 -42.64 -5.58
C PRO A 699 17.76 -42.62 -6.26
N SER A 700 18.20 -41.47 -6.81
CA SER A 700 19.48 -41.31 -7.48
C SER A 700 20.68 -41.29 -6.51
N SER A 701 20.44 -40.89 -5.24
CA SER A 701 21.49 -40.88 -4.20
C SER A 701 21.91 -42.29 -3.73
N LYS A 702 21.11 -43.32 -3.99
CA LYS A 702 21.40 -44.72 -3.64
C LYS A 702 22.30 -45.47 -4.63
N LYS A 703 22.77 -44.83 -5.71
CA LYS A 703 23.63 -45.44 -6.75
C LYS A 703 25.10 -45.02 -6.69
N VAL A 704 25.51 -44.29 -5.67
CA VAL A 704 26.93 -43.91 -5.48
C VAL A 704 27.36 -44.28 -4.05
N LEU A 705 27.32 -45.57 -3.75
CA LEU A 705 28.03 -46.21 -2.66
C LEU A 705 28.45 -47.61 -3.12
#